data_5dfa034b086c9a87a13de7752b8f99a5
#
_entry.id   5dfa034b086c9a87a13de7752b8f99a5
#
_cell.length_a   1.000
_cell.length_b   1.000
_cell.length_c   1.000
_cell.angle_alpha   90.00
_cell.angle_beta   90.00
_cell.angle_gamma   90.00
#
_symmetry.space_group_name_H-M   'P 1'
#
loop_
_entity.id
_entity.type
_entity.pdbx_description
1 polymer ?
#
loop_
_entity_poly.entity_id
_entity_poly.type
_entity_poly.pdbx_seq_one_letter_code
_entity_poly.pdbx_strand_id
1 'polypeptide(L)'
;MQIYEGLNKEQEEAVLHDEGPLLILAGAGSGKTRVLTHRIAHLIEERKVNPWNIMAITFTNKAAEEMRERVDKIVGFGSDSIWVATFHSTCVRMLRRFIDRLGYENNFTIYDTDDQKTLIKEVCKMLDIDTKVHKDRFLLSAISSAKNEMISPDKYEATASDWTQRTVAQVYGIYQDKLKKNNALDFDDLLVKTVELFEQCPDVLENFQERFRYIMVDEYQDTNTVQFKFVSLLAKKYKNLCVVGDDDQSIYKFRGANIANILNFEEVFPQAKVIKLEQNYRSTGNILAAANEVIQNNYGRKAKKLWTNNDKGSEVHFRQFSNGFEEAEYIVGEISRRAREGEGRYKDCAILYRTNAQSRLFEEKFLMANIPYRIVGGVNFYARKEIKDLLAYLKTVDNARDDVAVRRIINVPKRGIGATTIGKIQDYADQMDINFFEALMDGQCAFRLGKSATKIQAFADFIGEMRSKGEHISISELLNLIIDKTGYVKALEAEGTDEAQVRIENIGELITKVVSYEESEEQPTLSGLLEEVALIADIDSVDASDDHVLLMTLHSAKGLEFPYVYLAGMEDGMFPSFMAIGSDDPTDIEEERRLCYVGITRAMQDLTLCAAQQRMIRGETQYNKVSRFVHEIPRDYIDMGHEIRERKRPEIPVPNAYQQMKEAFKTKVFAPQQFKVSKPDSLEYEVGDTVKHIKFGVGIVKNIVEGGKDYEVTVDFDRVGVKKMFAGFAKLKKV
;
A
#
# COMPACT_ATOMS: atom_id res chain seq x y z
N MET A 1 32.88 -1.19 -33.32
CA MET A 1 31.60 -0.95 -32.61
C MET A 1 31.84 -0.95 -31.12
N GLN A 2 31.28 0.03 -30.41
CA GLN A 2 31.55 0.27 -28.99
C GLN A 2 30.63 -0.56 -28.07
N ILE A 3 30.32 -1.85 -28.44
CA ILE A 3 29.37 -2.68 -27.67
C ILE A 3 29.86 -2.96 -26.24
N TYR A 4 31.16 -2.94 -26.01
CA TYR A 4 31.76 -3.25 -24.71
C TYR A 4 32.29 -2.00 -23.98
N GLU A 5 32.23 -0.82 -24.63
CA GLU A 5 32.75 0.39 -24.05
C GLU A 5 32.01 0.81 -22.79
N GLY A 6 32.76 1.05 -21.72
CA GLY A 6 32.25 1.46 -20.43
C GLY A 6 31.58 0.32 -19.61
N LEU A 7 31.71 -0.95 -19.99
CA LEU A 7 31.38 -2.10 -19.15
C LEU A 7 32.56 -2.40 -18.22
N ASN A 8 32.25 -2.79 -17.00
CA ASN A 8 33.24 -3.40 -16.12
C ASN A 8 33.45 -4.89 -16.48
N LYS A 9 34.42 -5.53 -15.83
CA LYS A 9 34.78 -6.92 -16.12
C LYS A 9 33.63 -7.91 -15.96
N GLU A 10 32.85 -7.78 -14.90
CA GLU A 10 31.72 -8.67 -14.60
C GLU A 10 30.56 -8.42 -15.57
N GLN A 11 30.32 -7.17 -15.94
CA GLN A 11 29.32 -6.80 -16.95
C GLN A 11 29.73 -7.35 -18.33
N GLU A 12 30.99 -7.22 -18.70
CA GLU A 12 31.53 -7.75 -19.95
C GLU A 12 31.46 -9.28 -19.98
N GLU A 13 31.80 -9.94 -18.87
CA GLU A 13 31.65 -11.40 -18.72
C GLU A 13 30.20 -11.86 -18.92
N ALA A 14 29.24 -11.11 -18.39
CA ALA A 14 27.81 -11.40 -18.56
C ALA A 14 27.32 -11.16 -20.00
N VAL A 15 27.84 -10.15 -20.68
CA VAL A 15 27.56 -9.87 -22.09
C VAL A 15 28.11 -10.96 -23.00
N LEU A 16 29.34 -11.40 -22.74
CA LEU A 16 30.06 -12.40 -23.54
C LEU A 16 29.62 -13.86 -23.29
N HIS A 17 28.79 -14.13 -22.30
CA HIS A 17 28.28 -15.49 -22.06
C HIS A 17 27.30 -15.89 -23.17
N ASP A 18 27.72 -16.71 -24.09
CA ASP A 18 26.97 -17.02 -25.30
C ASP A 18 25.78 -17.94 -25.08
N GLU A 19 26.03 -19.14 -24.55
CA GLU A 19 25.03 -20.23 -24.47
C GLU A 19 24.90 -20.78 -23.05
N GLY A 20 23.75 -21.36 -22.76
CA GLY A 20 23.40 -21.94 -21.48
C GLY A 20 22.70 -20.98 -20.53
N PRO A 21 22.23 -21.48 -19.39
CA PRO A 21 21.51 -20.65 -18.42
C PRO A 21 22.48 -19.72 -17.68
N LEU A 22 22.09 -18.46 -17.56
CA LEU A 22 22.84 -17.40 -16.90
C LEU A 22 21.97 -16.70 -15.86
N LEU A 23 22.44 -16.66 -14.62
CA LEU A 23 21.85 -15.82 -13.56
C LEU A 23 22.78 -14.62 -13.31
N ILE A 24 22.29 -13.43 -13.52
CA ILE A 24 22.97 -12.19 -13.19
C ILE A 24 22.34 -11.64 -11.90
N LEU A 25 23.06 -11.81 -10.80
CA LEU A 25 22.71 -11.21 -9.51
C LEU A 25 23.22 -9.80 -9.47
N ALA A 26 22.33 -8.85 -9.76
CA ALA A 26 22.70 -7.47 -10.01
C ALA A 26 22.14 -6.56 -8.95
N GLY A 27 22.96 -6.04 -8.06
CA GLY A 27 22.54 -5.14 -7.01
C GLY A 27 21.94 -3.82 -7.52
N ALA A 28 21.41 -3.01 -6.61
CA ALA A 28 20.90 -1.68 -6.96
C ALA A 28 21.96 -0.84 -7.66
N GLY A 29 21.59 -0.12 -8.76
CA GLY A 29 22.49 0.78 -9.48
C GLY A 29 23.68 0.11 -10.16
N SER A 30 23.70 -1.22 -10.35
CA SER A 30 24.80 -1.95 -10.97
C SER A 30 24.71 -2.06 -12.50
N GLY A 31 23.69 -1.48 -13.12
CA GLY A 31 23.53 -1.46 -14.57
C GLY A 31 22.82 -2.70 -15.14
N LYS A 32 21.87 -3.30 -14.43
CA LYS A 32 21.04 -4.45 -14.88
C LYS A 32 20.60 -4.36 -16.33
N THR A 33 19.80 -3.35 -16.63
CA THR A 33 19.23 -3.13 -17.98
C THR A 33 20.34 -2.85 -19.01
N ARG A 34 21.43 -2.20 -18.61
CA ARG A 34 22.57 -1.96 -19.49
C ARG A 34 23.21 -3.27 -19.95
N VAL A 35 23.46 -4.20 -19.03
CA VAL A 35 24.01 -5.52 -19.36
C VAL A 35 23.09 -6.29 -20.29
N LEU A 36 21.77 -6.28 -20.04
CA LEU A 36 20.81 -6.96 -20.93
C LEU A 36 20.83 -6.38 -22.34
N THR A 37 20.81 -5.06 -22.48
CA THR A 37 20.81 -4.39 -23.80
C THR A 37 22.10 -4.61 -24.56
N HIS A 38 23.25 -4.56 -23.88
CA HIS A 38 24.57 -4.86 -24.50
C HIS A 38 24.70 -6.34 -24.87
N ARG A 39 24.13 -7.26 -24.06
CA ARG A 39 24.07 -8.68 -24.38
C ARG A 39 23.24 -8.95 -25.64
N ILE A 40 22.08 -8.32 -25.79
CA ILE A 40 21.26 -8.40 -26.99
C ILE A 40 22.08 -7.93 -28.19
N ALA A 41 22.74 -6.78 -28.07
CA ALA A 41 23.57 -6.25 -29.15
C ALA A 41 24.74 -7.18 -29.52
N HIS A 42 25.42 -7.78 -28.50
CA HIS A 42 26.49 -8.76 -28.74
C HIS A 42 25.96 -9.98 -29.51
N LEU A 43 24.82 -10.56 -29.11
CA LEU A 43 24.24 -11.71 -29.79
C LEU A 43 23.94 -11.41 -31.27
N ILE A 44 23.44 -10.22 -31.56
CA ILE A 44 23.08 -9.82 -32.94
C ILE A 44 24.33 -9.51 -33.74
N GLU A 45 25.20 -8.64 -33.24
CA GLU A 45 26.29 -8.08 -34.02
C GLU A 45 27.52 -9.00 -34.13
N GLU A 46 27.89 -9.69 -33.05
CA GLU A 46 29.06 -10.54 -33.01
C GLU A 46 28.71 -12.03 -33.27
N ARG A 47 27.66 -12.52 -32.65
CA ARG A 47 27.24 -13.93 -32.77
C ARG A 47 26.33 -14.16 -33.97
N LYS A 48 25.89 -13.10 -34.66
CA LYS A 48 25.04 -13.14 -35.85
C LYS A 48 23.70 -13.87 -35.58
N VAL A 49 23.22 -13.81 -34.33
CA VAL A 49 21.92 -14.33 -33.97
C VAL A 49 20.86 -13.49 -34.67
N ASN A 50 19.90 -14.16 -35.32
CA ASN A 50 18.79 -13.44 -35.93
C ASN A 50 17.96 -12.74 -34.82
N PRO A 51 17.72 -11.43 -34.89
CA PRO A 51 16.89 -10.69 -33.92
C PRO A 51 15.54 -11.34 -33.64
N TRP A 52 14.95 -12.00 -34.61
CA TRP A 52 13.72 -12.78 -34.49
C TRP A 52 13.82 -13.93 -33.45
N ASN A 53 15.01 -14.44 -33.18
CA ASN A 53 15.26 -15.52 -32.24
C ASN A 53 15.47 -15.03 -30.78
N ILE A 54 15.37 -13.72 -30.54
CA ILE A 54 15.62 -13.13 -29.24
C ILE A 54 14.30 -12.67 -28.61
N MET A 55 14.07 -13.08 -27.36
CA MET A 55 12.98 -12.62 -26.51
C MET A 55 13.53 -11.94 -25.28
N ALA A 56 13.06 -10.72 -24.97
CA ALA A 56 13.34 -10.00 -23.74
C ALA A 56 12.04 -9.64 -23.03
N ILE A 57 11.90 -10.07 -21.79
CA ILE A 57 10.69 -9.91 -20.99
C ILE A 57 10.97 -8.99 -19.81
N THR A 58 10.06 -8.07 -19.54
CA THR A 58 10.07 -7.18 -18.38
C THR A 58 8.67 -7.06 -17.76
N PHE A 59 8.54 -6.34 -16.64
CA PHE A 59 7.28 -6.27 -15.89
C PHE A 59 6.35 -5.13 -16.34
N THR A 60 6.89 -4.04 -16.91
CA THR A 60 6.09 -2.87 -17.27
C THR A 60 6.28 -2.50 -18.75
N ASN A 61 5.24 -1.96 -19.37
CA ASN A 61 5.31 -1.50 -20.75
C ASN A 61 6.36 -0.38 -20.92
N LYS A 62 6.49 0.50 -19.93
CA LYS A 62 7.53 1.55 -19.93
C LYS A 62 8.94 0.97 -19.95
N ALA A 63 9.20 -0.05 -19.12
CA ALA A 63 10.53 -0.72 -19.12
C ALA A 63 10.79 -1.46 -20.44
N ALA A 64 9.75 -2.04 -21.05
CA ALA A 64 9.87 -2.67 -22.36
C ALA A 64 10.18 -1.65 -23.47
N GLU A 65 9.55 -0.49 -23.44
CA GLU A 65 9.79 0.61 -24.37
C GLU A 65 11.22 1.16 -24.22
N GLU A 66 11.62 1.46 -22.98
CA GLU A 66 12.97 1.93 -22.66
C GLU A 66 14.07 0.92 -23.08
N MET A 67 13.82 -0.38 -22.83
CA MET A 67 14.73 -1.44 -23.26
C MET A 67 14.87 -1.47 -24.77
N ARG A 68 13.76 -1.34 -25.51
CA ARG A 68 13.76 -1.28 -26.98
C ARG A 68 14.54 -0.09 -27.50
N GLU A 69 14.25 1.10 -26.99
CA GLU A 69 15.00 2.33 -27.38
C GLU A 69 16.51 2.22 -27.15
N ARG A 70 16.90 1.59 -26.04
CA ARG A 70 18.33 1.39 -25.74
C ARG A 70 18.97 0.39 -26.68
N VAL A 71 18.28 -0.68 -27.04
CA VAL A 71 18.77 -1.66 -28.02
C VAL A 71 18.86 -1.01 -29.39
N ASP A 72 17.86 -0.25 -29.83
CA ASP A 72 17.83 0.46 -31.12
C ASP A 72 19.03 1.40 -31.26
N LYS A 73 19.41 2.10 -30.18
CA LYS A 73 20.59 2.98 -30.18
C LYS A 73 21.92 2.24 -30.37
N ILE A 74 21.99 0.97 -29.95
CA ILE A 74 23.23 0.18 -30.02
C ILE A 74 23.33 -0.60 -31.32
N VAL A 75 22.24 -1.27 -31.74
CA VAL A 75 22.21 -2.18 -32.90
C VAL A 75 21.92 -1.46 -34.19
N GLY A 76 21.16 -0.39 -34.16
CA GLY A 76 20.87 0.47 -35.32
C GLY A 76 19.83 -0.09 -36.26
N PHE A 77 19.98 -1.31 -36.84
CA PHE A 77 19.10 -1.88 -37.83
C PHE A 77 18.62 -3.30 -37.43
N GLY A 78 17.32 -3.58 -37.59
CA GLY A 78 16.74 -4.91 -37.36
C GLY A 78 16.28 -5.18 -35.95
N SER A 79 16.44 -4.24 -35.01
CA SER A 79 15.96 -4.30 -33.63
C SER A 79 14.43 -4.47 -33.51
N ASP A 80 13.66 -3.98 -34.48
CA ASP A 80 12.19 -4.14 -34.54
C ASP A 80 11.72 -5.60 -34.53
N SER A 81 12.57 -6.53 -34.96
CA SER A 81 12.27 -7.95 -34.97
C SER A 81 12.46 -8.65 -33.64
N ILE A 82 13.11 -7.99 -32.66
CA ILE A 82 13.28 -8.51 -31.30
C ILE A 82 11.94 -8.50 -30.59
N TRP A 83 11.65 -9.58 -29.86
CA TRP A 83 10.45 -9.64 -29.07
C TRP A 83 10.68 -9.04 -27.68
N VAL A 84 10.52 -7.71 -27.55
CA VAL A 84 10.57 -7.02 -26.27
C VAL A 84 9.15 -6.73 -25.82
N ALA A 85 8.72 -7.31 -24.67
CA ALA A 85 7.35 -7.17 -24.19
C ALA A 85 7.25 -7.52 -22.68
N THR A 86 6.08 -7.25 -22.09
CA THR A 86 5.76 -7.77 -20.75
C THR A 86 5.32 -9.24 -20.83
N PHE A 87 5.32 -9.95 -19.68
CA PHE A 87 4.79 -11.31 -19.58
C PHE A 87 3.37 -11.41 -20.18
N HIS A 88 2.45 -10.57 -19.70
CA HIS A 88 1.06 -10.60 -20.15
C HIS A 88 0.91 -10.29 -21.64
N SER A 89 1.59 -9.26 -22.14
CA SER A 89 1.55 -8.94 -23.58
C SER A 89 2.07 -10.09 -24.46
N THR A 90 3.09 -10.79 -23.97
CA THR A 90 3.65 -11.98 -24.63
C THR A 90 2.62 -13.10 -24.68
N CYS A 91 2.01 -13.42 -23.53
CA CYS A 91 0.99 -14.47 -23.43
C CYS A 91 -0.24 -14.16 -24.28
N VAL A 92 -0.74 -12.92 -24.28
CA VAL A 92 -1.87 -12.51 -25.14
C VAL A 92 -1.55 -12.78 -26.61
N ARG A 93 -0.37 -12.38 -27.09
CA ARG A 93 0.01 -12.59 -28.49
C ARG A 93 0.12 -14.08 -28.87
N MET A 94 0.56 -14.93 -27.95
CA MET A 94 0.64 -16.39 -28.14
C MET A 94 -0.76 -17.01 -28.15
N LEU A 95 -1.59 -16.67 -27.18
CA LEU A 95 -2.96 -17.16 -27.06
C LEU A 95 -3.83 -16.73 -28.26
N ARG A 96 -3.71 -15.50 -28.76
CA ARG A 96 -4.44 -15.03 -29.96
C ARG A 96 -4.19 -15.89 -31.20
N ARG A 97 -3.11 -16.68 -31.21
CA ARG A 97 -2.76 -17.55 -32.36
C ARG A 97 -3.15 -19.00 -32.17
N PHE A 98 -3.23 -19.50 -30.94
CA PHE A 98 -3.29 -20.93 -30.66
C PHE A 98 -4.26 -21.33 -29.55
N ILE A 99 -5.03 -20.43 -28.99
CA ILE A 99 -5.93 -20.76 -27.87
C ILE A 99 -7.10 -21.66 -28.29
N ASP A 100 -7.41 -21.71 -29.58
CA ASP A 100 -8.38 -22.62 -30.17
C ASP A 100 -8.08 -24.08 -29.82
N ARG A 101 -6.79 -24.43 -29.62
CA ARG A 101 -6.35 -25.75 -29.16
C ARG A 101 -6.82 -26.10 -27.75
N LEU A 102 -7.17 -25.08 -26.91
CA LEU A 102 -7.77 -25.25 -25.59
C LEU A 102 -9.30 -25.12 -25.58
N GLY A 103 -9.91 -25.01 -26.78
CA GLY A 103 -11.36 -24.88 -26.94
C GLY A 103 -11.92 -23.52 -26.62
N TYR A 104 -11.15 -22.45 -26.83
CA TYR A 104 -11.58 -21.05 -26.87
C TYR A 104 -11.54 -20.56 -28.34
N GLU A 105 -12.19 -19.43 -28.57
CA GLU A 105 -12.03 -18.72 -29.86
C GLU A 105 -10.87 -17.71 -29.74
N ASN A 106 -10.15 -17.46 -30.85
CA ASN A 106 -8.98 -16.58 -30.86
C ASN A 106 -9.30 -15.10 -30.54
N ASN A 107 -10.56 -14.70 -30.67
CA ASN A 107 -11.06 -13.35 -30.35
C ASN A 107 -11.54 -13.19 -28.91
N PHE A 108 -11.04 -14.01 -27.98
CA PHE A 108 -11.43 -13.97 -26.57
C PHE A 108 -11.36 -12.55 -25.97
N THR A 109 -12.25 -12.29 -25.02
CA THR A 109 -12.26 -11.03 -24.25
C THR A 109 -11.34 -11.14 -23.02
N ILE A 110 -10.62 -10.07 -22.71
CA ILE A 110 -9.85 -9.98 -21.46
C ILE A 110 -10.70 -9.22 -20.45
N TYR A 111 -11.08 -9.89 -19.35
CA TYR A 111 -11.88 -9.30 -18.29
C TYR A 111 -10.99 -8.48 -17.35
N ASP A 112 -11.37 -7.22 -17.17
CA ASP A 112 -10.78 -6.36 -16.15
C ASP A 112 -11.33 -6.68 -14.74
N THR A 113 -10.87 -5.93 -13.75
CA THR A 113 -11.27 -6.15 -12.35
C THR A 113 -12.77 -5.95 -12.12
N ASP A 114 -13.43 -5.07 -12.87
CA ASP A 114 -14.86 -4.80 -12.69
C ASP A 114 -15.71 -5.87 -13.42
N ASP A 115 -15.25 -6.37 -14.55
CA ASP A 115 -15.83 -7.53 -15.22
C ASP A 115 -15.77 -8.78 -14.34
N GLN A 116 -14.60 -9.04 -13.73
CA GLN A 116 -14.39 -10.14 -12.79
C GLN A 116 -15.33 -10.05 -11.58
N LYS A 117 -15.46 -8.86 -10.97
CA LYS A 117 -16.39 -8.64 -9.85
C LYS A 117 -17.85 -8.89 -10.26
N THR A 118 -18.22 -8.49 -11.47
CA THR A 118 -19.57 -8.71 -11.98
C THR A 118 -19.85 -10.21 -12.13
N LEU A 119 -18.90 -10.93 -12.72
CA LEU A 119 -19.00 -12.37 -12.90
C LEU A 119 -19.07 -13.13 -11.56
N ILE A 120 -18.21 -12.77 -10.59
CA ILE A 120 -18.25 -13.39 -9.25
C ILE A 120 -19.60 -13.17 -8.55
N LYS A 121 -20.18 -11.97 -8.66
CA LYS A 121 -21.51 -11.70 -8.10
C LYS A 121 -22.59 -12.58 -8.71
N GLU A 122 -22.52 -12.82 -10.00
CA GLU A 122 -23.43 -13.76 -10.69
C GLU A 122 -23.22 -15.19 -10.17
N VAL A 123 -21.98 -15.64 -10.03
CA VAL A 123 -21.64 -16.97 -9.50
C VAL A 123 -22.15 -17.13 -8.07
N CYS A 124 -21.90 -16.17 -7.20
CA CYS A 124 -22.39 -16.19 -5.82
C CYS A 124 -23.93 -16.25 -5.75
N LYS A 125 -24.61 -15.51 -6.64
CA LYS A 125 -26.08 -15.56 -6.73
C LYS A 125 -26.59 -16.94 -7.19
N MET A 126 -25.90 -17.59 -8.11
CA MET A 126 -26.24 -18.95 -8.58
C MET A 126 -26.06 -20.01 -7.48
N LEU A 127 -25.06 -19.84 -6.63
CA LEU A 127 -24.73 -20.77 -5.54
C LEU A 127 -25.44 -20.44 -4.22
N ASP A 128 -26.29 -19.41 -4.21
CA ASP A 128 -26.94 -18.88 -3.00
C ASP A 128 -25.93 -18.51 -1.88
N ILE A 129 -24.77 -18.00 -2.27
CA ILE A 129 -23.72 -17.56 -1.37
C ILE A 129 -23.97 -16.10 -0.97
N ASP A 130 -24.04 -15.84 0.34
CA ASP A 130 -24.15 -14.48 0.87
C ASP A 130 -22.83 -13.72 0.69
N THR A 131 -22.81 -12.76 -0.23
CA THR A 131 -21.65 -11.88 -0.50
C THR A 131 -21.32 -10.93 0.67
N LYS A 132 -22.15 -10.87 1.70
CA LYS A 132 -21.80 -10.17 2.95
C LYS A 132 -20.87 -11.00 3.83
N VAL A 133 -20.98 -12.32 3.75
CA VAL A 133 -20.10 -13.28 4.47
C VAL A 133 -18.85 -13.57 3.65
N HIS A 134 -19.03 -13.92 2.39
CA HIS A 134 -17.92 -14.15 1.44
C HIS A 134 -17.88 -13.00 0.43
N LYS A 135 -17.04 -11.99 0.74
CA LYS A 135 -16.89 -10.82 -0.12
C LYS A 135 -16.37 -11.24 -1.50
N ASP A 136 -16.91 -10.64 -2.54
CA ASP A 136 -16.53 -10.89 -3.95
C ASP A 136 -15.01 -10.81 -4.16
N ARG A 137 -14.35 -9.84 -3.53
CA ARG A 137 -12.90 -9.69 -3.65
C ARG A 137 -12.11 -10.73 -2.87
N PHE A 138 -12.54 -11.16 -1.70
CA PHE A 138 -11.90 -12.27 -1.00
C PHE A 138 -11.88 -13.50 -1.91
N LEU A 139 -13.00 -13.80 -2.57
CA LEU A 139 -13.12 -14.90 -3.51
C LEU A 139 -12.17 -14.71 -4.70
N LEU A 140 -12.14 -13.51 -5.31
CA LEU A 140 -11.23 -13.19 -6.41
C LEU A 140 -9.77 -13.29 -5.98
N SER A 141 -9.40 -12.77 -4.82
CA SER A 141 -8.03 -12.85 -4.30
C SER A 141 -7.60 -14.30 -4.07
N ALA A 142 -8.47 -15.14 -3.50
CA ALA A 142 -8.19 -16.56 -3.29
C ALA A 142 -8.02 -17.31 -4.63
N ILE A 143 -8.87 -17.00 -5.62
CA ILE A 143 -8.78 -17.58 -6.97
C ILE A 143 -7.49 -17.13 -7.66
N SER A 144 -7.17 -15.83 -7.59
CA SER A 144 -5.94 -15.28 -8.16
C SER A 144 -4.69 -15.93 -7.54
N SER A 145 -4.66 -16.05 -6.20
CA SER A 145 -3.57 -16.75 -5.51
C SER A 145 -3.44 -18.20 -5.97
N ALA A 146 -4.55 -18.92 -6.11
CA ALA A 146 -4.54 -20.30 -6.62
C ALA A 146 -4.02 -20.38 -8.07
N LYS A 147 -4.45 -19.48 -8.94
CA LYS A 147 -3.96 -19.37 -10.33
C LYS A 147 -2.46 -19.08 -10.36
N ASN A 148 -1.97 -18.15 -9.58
CA ASN A 148 -0.55 -17.79 -9.50
C ASN A 148 0.34 -18.94 -9.01
N GLU A 149 -0.25 -19.92 -8.33
CA GLU A 149 0.41 -21.14 -7.89
C GLU A 149 0.13 -22.38 -8.77
N MET A 150 -0.52 -22.18 -9.92
CA MET A 150 -0.92 -23.27 -10.83
C MET A 150 -1.83 -24.30 -10.16
N ILE A 151 -2.68 -23.89 -9.24
CA ILE A 151 -3.70 -24.74 -8.61
C ILE A 151 -4.99 -24.61 -9.41
N SER A 152 -5.36 -25.68 -10.13
CA SER A 152 -6.63 -25.77 -10.86
C SER A 152 -7.83 -25.82 -9.91
N PRO A 153 -9.07 -25.51 -10.37
CA PRO A 153 -10.28 -25.65 -9.56
C PRO A 153 -10.39 -27.02 -8.90
N ASP A 154 -10.20 -28.11 -9.65
CA ASP A 154 -10.29 -29.49 -9.14
C ASP A 154 -9.25 -29.76 -8.06
N LYS A 155 -8.02 -29.28 -8.26
CA LYS A 155 -6.93 -29.44 -7.29
C LYS A 155 -7.21 -28.63 -6.04
N TYR A 156 -7.76 -27.42 -6.18
CA TYR A 156 -8.15 -26.57 -5.04
C TYR A 156 -9.26 -27.24 -4.23
N GLU A 157 -10.29 -27.80 -4.89
CA GLU A 157 -11.37 -28.56 -4.24
C GLU A 157 -10.83 -29.77 -3.46
N ALA A 158 -9.90 -30.53 -4.07
CA ALA A 158 -9.31 -31.70 -3.43
C ALA A 158 -8.49 -31.38 -2.17
N THR A 159 -7.98 -30.15 -2.04
CA THR A 159 -7.17 -29.70 -0.90
C THR A 159 -7.94 -28.86 0.12
N ALA A 160 -9.18 -28.48 -0.18
CA ALA A 160 -10.03 -27.64 0.67
C ALA A 160 -10.40 -28.35 1.98
N SER A 161 -9.86 -27.85 3.09
CA SER A 161 -9.99 -28.46 4.42
C SER A 161 -11.13 -27.87 5.25
N ASP A 162 -11.42 -26.57 5.11
CA ASP A 162 -12.43 -25.86 5.86
C ASP A 162 -13.63 -25.38 4.99
N TRP A 163 -14.66 -24.88 5.65
CA TRP A 163 -15.88 -24.43 4.97
C TRP A 163 -15.61 -23.26 4.00
N THR A 164 -14.74 -22.33 4.37
CA THR A 164 -14.39 -21.17 3.55
C THR A 164 -13.66 -21.60 2.27
N GLN A 165 -12.68 -22.50 2.41
CA GLN A 165 -11.96 -23.05 1.27
C GLN A 165 -12.88 -23.85 0.35
N ARG A 166 -13.82 -24.62 0.87
CA ARG A 166 -14.83 -25.34 0.07
C ARG A 166 -15.72 -24.37 -0.71
N THR A 167 -16.13 -23.27 -0.08
CA THR A 167 -16.90 -22.22 -0.75
C THR A 167 -16.08 -21.59 -1.90
N VAL A 168 -14.80 -21.27 -1.65
CA VAL A 168 -13.90 -20.78 -2.70
C VAL A 168 -13.77 -21.77 -3.83
N ALA A 169 -13.59 -23.07 -3.54
CA ALA A 169 -13.48 -24.13 -4.53
C ALA A 169 -14.71 -24.18 -5.48
N GLN A 170 -15.92 -24.17 -4.89
CA GLN A 170 -17.17 -24.16 -5.65
C GLN A 170 -17.28 -22.92 -6.56
N VAL A 171 -16.96 -21.73 -5.99
CA VAL A 171 -16.98 -20.47 -6.75
C VAL A 171 -15.94 -20.51 -7.86
N TYR A 172 -14.75 -20.99 -7.59
CA TYR A 172 -13.64 -21.05 -8.55
C TYR A 172 -14.01 -21.93 -9.77
N GLY A 173 -14.57 -23.12 -9.53
CA GLY A 173 -15.00 -24.01 -10.62
C GLY A 173 -16.00 -23.33 -11.54
N ILE A 174 -17.09 -22.81 -10.98
CA ILE A 174 -18.15 -22.15 -11.78
C ILE A 174 -17.65 -20.85 -12.42
N TYR A 175 -16.80 -20.08 -11.74
CA TYR A 175 -16.19 -18.87 -12.28
C TYR A 175 -15.38 -19.20 -13.55
N GLN A 176 -14.56 -20.23 -13.50
CA GLN A 176 -13.73 -20.65 -14.63
C GLN A 176 -14.58 -21.19 -15.79
N ASP A 177 -15.63 -21.95 -15.49
CA ASP A 177 -16.56 -22.45 -16.50
C ASP A 177 -17.31 -21.30 -17.21
N LYS A 178 -17.72 -20.28 -16.45
CA LYS A 178 -18.36 -19.09 -17.02
C LYS A 178 -17.41 -18.26 -17.87
N LEU A 179 -16.16 -18.08 -17.45
CA LEU A 179 -15.13 -17.42 -18.27
C LEU A 179 -15.00 -18.16 -19.61
N LYS A 180 -14.87 -19.49 -19.57
CA LYS A 180 -14.77 -20.32 -20.79
C LYS A 180 -16.02 -20.19 -21.67
N LYS A 181 -17.22 -20.24 -21.07
CA LYS A 181 -18.48 -20.09 -21.78
C LYS A 181 -18.62 -18.72 -22.46
N ASN A 182 -18.10 -17.68 -21.82
CA ASN A 182 -18.12 -16.30 -22.35
C ASN A 182 -16.97 -16.03 -23.33
N ASN A 183 -16.18 -17.04 -23.68
CA ASN A 183 -14.94 -16.86 -24.43
C ASN A 183 -14.08 -15.72 -23.86
N ALA A 184 -13.87 -15.74 -22.53
CA ALA A 184 -13.17 -14.70 -21.80
C ALA A 184 -12.05 -15.29 -20.94
N LEU A 185 -11.02 -14.50 -20.70
CA LEU A 185 -9.91 -14.77 -19.80
C LEU A 185 -9.73 -13.59 -18.84
N ASP A 186 -9.42 -13.84 -17.58
CA ASP A 186 -8.91 -12.79 -16.71
C ASP A 186 -7.38 -12.61 -16.86
N PHE A 187 -6.80 -11.66 -16.14
CA PHE A 187 -5.36 -11.39 -16.24
C PHE A 187 -4.49 -12.58 -15.82
N ASP A 188 -4.88 -13.32 -14.80
CA ASP A 188 -4.14 -14.51 -14.35
C ASP A 188 -4.26 -15.64 -15.40
N ASP A 189 -5.42 -15.79 -16.03
CA ASP A 189 -5.63 -16.78 -17.09
C ASP A 189 -4.71 -16.57 -18.30
N LEU A 190 -4.30 -15.35 -18.60
CA LEU A 190 -3.37 -15.10 -19.70
C LEU A 190 -2.07 -15.90 -19.53
N LEU A 191 -1.57 -15.96 -18.30
CA LEU A 191 -0.37 -16.73 -17.97
C LEU A 191 -0.70 -18.24 -17.84
N VAL A 192 -1.71 -18.58 -17.05
CA VAL A 192 -2.09 -19.98 -16.77
C VAL A 192 -2.45 -20.71 -18.06
N LYS A 193 -3.29 -20.13 -18.93
CA LYS A 193 -3.69 -20.75 -20.19
C LYS A 193 -2.55 -20.86 -21.19
N THR A 194 -1.57 -19.96 -21.15
CA THR A 194 -0.37 -20.11 -21.98
C THR A 194 0.47 -21.30 -21.52
N VAL A 195 0.63 -21.49 -20.22
CA VAL A 195 1.31 -22.66 -19.67
C VAL A 195 0.54 -23.94 -19.98
N GLU A 196 -0.78 -23.96 -19.80
CA GLU A 196 -1.62 -25.10 -20.18
C GLU A 196 -1.51 -25.44 -21.67
N LEU A 197 -1.50 -24.42 -22.55
CA LEU A 197 -1.33 -24.59 -23.99
C LEU A 197 0.01 -25.29 -24.29
N PHE A 198 1.08 -24.89 -23.64
CA PHE A 198 2.40 -25.49 -23.83
C PHE A 198 2.49 -26.93 -23.31
N GLU A 199 1.78 -27.26 -22.23
CA GLU A 199 1.75 -28.60 -21.66
C GLU A 199 0.88 -29.56 -22.48
N GLN A 200 -0.25 -29.07 -23.01
CA GLN A 200 -1.20 -29.89 -23.74
C GLN A 200 -0.87 -30.00 -25.25
N CYS A 201 -0.16 -29.00 -25.80
CA CYS A 201 0.16 -28.90 -27.23
C CYS A 201 1.69 -28.76 -27.42
N PRO A 202 2.44 -29.86 -27.37
CA PRO A 202 3.90 -29.84 -27.53
C PRO A 202 4.40 -29.26 -28.87
N ASP A 203 3.60 -29.39 -29.95
CA ASP A 203 3.88 -28.80 -31.23
C ASP A 203 3.86 -27.25 -31.20
N VAL A 204 2.95 -26.67 -30.42
CA VAL A 204 2.88 -25.24 -30.23
C VAL A 204 4.08 -24.77 -29.39
N LEU A 205 4.41 -25.46 -28.33
CA LEU A 205 5.60 -25.18 -27.51
C LEU A 205 6.87 -25.25 -28.36
N GLU A 206 7.06 -26.30 -29.16
CA GLU A 206 8.21 -26.46 -30.04
C GLU A 206 8.33 -25.31 -31.04
N ASN A 207 7.20 -24.85 -31.64
CA ASN A 207 7.20 -23.69 -32.51
C ASN A 207 7.76 -22.43 -31.85
N PHE A 208 7.37 -22.17 -30.60
CA PHE A 208 7.91 -21.01 -29.85
C PHE A 208 9.33 -21.23 -29.36
N GLN A 209 9.74 -22.45 -29.02
CA GLN A 209 11.12 -22.78 -28.66
C GLN A 209 12.06 -22.57 -29.85
N GLU A 210 11.65 -22.96 -31.07
CA GLU A 210 12.44 -22.71 -32.30
C GLU A 210 12.55 -21.21 -32.61
N ARG A 211 11.48 -20.47 -32.33
CA ARG A 211 11.48 -19.02 -32.51
C ARG A 211 12.34 -18.31 -31.48
N PHE A 212 12.24 -18.64 -30.20
CA PHE A 212 12.90 -17.94 -29.09
C PHE A 212 14.05 -18.77 -28.54
N ARG A 213 15.17 -18.77 -29.27
CA ARG A 213 16.38 -19.50 -28.90
C ARG A 213 17.15 -18.84 -27.77
N TYR A 214 17.00 -17.53 -27.60
CA TYR A 214 17.60 -16.73 -26.55
C TYR A 214 16.50 -15.98 -25.80
N ILE A 215 16.39 -16.22 -24.49
CA ILE A 215 15.35 -15.65 -23.65
C ILE A 215 16.03 -14.87 -22.53
N MET A 216 15.60 -13.63 -22.33
CA MET A 216 16.10 -12.76 -21.28
C MET A 216 14.93 -12.27 -20.42
N VAL A 217 15.11 -12.24 -19.12
CA VAL A 217 14.09 -11.78 -18.16
C VAL A 217 14.73 -10.79 -17.21
N ASP A 218 14.20 -9.57 -17.21
CA ASP A 218 14.58 -8.52 -16.26
C ASP A 218 13.71 -8.60 -14.99
N GLU A 219 14.20 -8.07 -13.87
CA GLU A 219 13.54 -8.05 -12.56
C GLU A 219 13.04 -9.43 -12.11
N TYR A 220 13.83 -10.48 -12.36
CA TYR A 220 13.42 -11.88 -12.18
C TYR A 220 12.98 -12.24 -10.76
N GLN A 221 13.41 -11.51 -9.74
CA GLN A 221 12.99 -11.68 -8.34
C GLN A 221 11.51 -11.37 -8.09
N ASP A 222 10.85 -10.69 -9.03
CA ASP A 222 9.42 -10.35 -8.92
C ASP A 222 8.51 -11.35 -9.65
N THR A 223 9.08 -12.42 -10.21
CA THR A 223 8.29 -13.46 -10.91
C THR A 223 7.50 -14.33 -9.94
N ASN A 224 6.27 -14.69 -10.35
CA ASN A 224 5.45 -15.71 -9.68
C ASN A 224 5.73 -17.11 -10.23
N THR A 225 5.11 -18.13 -9.64
CA THR A 225 5.30 -19.54 -10.02
C THR A 225 4.88 -19.81 -11.49
N VAL A 226 3.80 -19.18 -11.97
CA VAL A 226 3.33 -19.36 -13.37
C VAL A 226 4.32 -18.76 -14.36
N GLN A 227 4.82 -17.56 -14.09
CA GLN A 227 5.81 -16.87 -14.93
C GLN A 227 7.12 -17.65 -14.99
N PHE A 228 7.55 -18.18 -13.85
CA PHE A 228 8.71 -19.07 -13.78
C PHE A 228 8.51 -20.30 -14.66
N LYS A 229 7.36 -20.97 -14.57
CA LYS A 229 7.02 -22.17 -15.34
C LYS A 229 6.95 -21.88 -16.84
N PHE A 230 6.33 -20.76 -17.21
CA PHE A 230 6.27 -20.28 -18.60
C PHE A 230 7.67 -20.13 -19.21
N VAL A 231 8.56 -19.43 -18.54
CA VAL A 231 9.94 -19.20 -19.00
C VAL A 231 10.71 -20.52 -19.06
N SER A 232 10.56 -21.37 -18.04
CA SER A 232 11.24 -22.69 -17.97
C SER A 232 10.85 -23.61 -19.11
N LEU A 233 9.55 -23.65 -19.50
CA LEU A 233 9.08 -24.43 -20.64
C LEU A 233 9.68 -23.92 -21.95
N LEU A 234 9.67 -22.62 -22.18
CA LEU A 234 10.27 -22.02 -23.38
C LEU A 234 11.77 -22.28 -23.49
N ALA A 235 12.48 -22.13 -22.39
CA ALA A 235 13.93 -22.28 -22.35
C ALA A 235 14.40 -23.75 -22.45
N LYS A 236 13.51 -24.73 -22.23
CA LYS A 236 13.87 -26.15 -22.06
C LYS A 236 14.70 -26.74 -23.19
N LYS A 237 14.43 -26.35 -24.45
CA LYS A 237 15.08 -26.91 -25.64
C LYS A 237 16.53 -26.39 -25.81
N TYR A 238 16.71 -25.08 -25.82
CA TYR A 238 18.00 -24.42 -26.10
C TYR A 238 18.78 -24.06 -24.85
N LYS A 239 18.11 -23.97 -23.69
CA LYS A 239 18.69 -23.60 -22.39
C LYS A 239 19.37 -22.23 -22.34
N ASN A 240 19.22 -21.39 -23.36
CA ASN A 240 19.80 -20.05 -23.41
C ASN A 240 18.86 -19.06 -22.69
N LEU A 241 18.77 -19.22 -21.37
CA LEU A 241 17.98 -18.40 -20.47
C LEU A 241 18.90 -17.50 -19.66
N CYS A 242 18.82 -16.19 -19.88
CA CYS A 242 19.47 -15.18 -19.07
C CYS A 242 18.45 -14.48 -18.17
N VAL A 243 18.60 -14.61 -16.87
CA VAL A 243 17.77 -13.89 -15.92
C VAL A 243 18.60 -12.89 -15.15
N VAL A 244 18.04 -11.69 -14.97
CA VAL A 244 18.67 -10.60 -14.21
C VAL A 244 17.75 -10.19 -13.09
N GLY A 245 18.29 -10.06 -11.89
CA GLY A 245 17.50 -9.65 -10.74
C GLY A 245 18.33 -9.34 -9.52
N ASP A 246 17.65 -8.79 -8.54
CA ASP A 246 18.18 -8.48 -7.22
C ASP A 246 17.22 -9.02 -6.15
N ASP A 247 17.57 -10.11 -5.51
CA ASP A 247 16.77 -10.70 -4.43
C ASP A 247 16.53 -9.71 -3.28
N ASP A 248 17.46 -8.75 -3.06
CA ASP A 248 17.31 -7.68 -2.08
C ASP A 248 16.29 -6.60 -2.50
N GLN A 249 15.78 -6.63 -3.74
CA GLN A 249 14.73 -5.77 -4.25
C GLN A 249 13.40 -6.49 -4.53
N SER A 250 13.21 -7.72 -4.00
CA SER A 250 11.93 -8.44 -4.08
C SER A 250 10.95 -7.87 -3.05
N ILE A 251 10.02 -7.04 -3.52
CA ILE A 251 9.07 -6.26 -2.71
C ILE A 251 7.62 -6.40 -3.16
N TYR A 252 7.28 -7.42 -3.94
CA TYR A 252 5.94 -7.66 -4.48
C TYR A 252 5.34 -9.03 -4.07
N LYS A 253 5.71 -9.56 -2.88
CA LYS A 253 5.11 -10.78 -2.29
C LYS A 253 3.58 -10.67 -2.25
N PHE A 254 3.05 -9.51 -1.88
CA PHE A 254 1.62 -9.21 -1.85
C PHE A 254 0.92 -9.27 -3.22
N ARG A 255 1.68 -9.28 -4.33
CA ARG A 255 1.21 -9.51 -5.70
C ARG A 255 1.53 -10.90 -6.23
N GLY A 256 1.91 -11.82 -5.37
CA GLY A 256 2.23 -13.20 -5.73
C GLY A 256 3.67 -13.44 -6.20
N ALA A 257 4.57 -12.45 -6.11
CA ALA A 257 5.99 -12.66 -6.39
C ALA A 257 6.58 -13.72 -5.46
N ASN A 258 7.38 -14.62 -6.03
CA ASN A 258 8.02 -15.71 -5.29
C ASN A 258 9.55 -15.58 -5.37
N ILE A 259 10.15 -15.07 -4.31
CA ILE A 259 11.59 -14.87 -4.23
C ILE A 259 12.39 -16.20 -4.40
N ALA A 260 11.77 -17.34 -4.11
CA ALA A 260 12.41 -18.65 -4.29
C ALA A 260 12.83 -18.90 -5.74
N ASN A 261 12.15 -18.29 -6.72
CA ASN A 261 12.49 -18.42 -8.13
C ASN A 261 13.93 -17.96 -8.43
N ILE A 262 14.38 -16.86 -7.85
CA ILE A 262 15.77 -16.38 -8.03
C ILE A 262 16.74 -17.06 -7.06
N LEU A 263 16.31 -17.34 -5.83
CA LEU A 263 17.16 -17.99 -4.84
C LEU A 263 17.54 -19.41 -5.26
N ASN A 264 16.59 -20.17 -5.80
CA ASN A 264 16.75 -21.60 -6.16
C ASN A 264 17.03 -21.79 -7.66
N PHE A 265 17.41 -20.74 -8.39
CA PHE A 265 17.64 -20.82 -9.83
C PHE A 265 18.67 -21.91 -10.21
N GLU A 266 19.74 -22.03 -9.44
CA GLU A 266 20.83 -23.02 -9.66
C GLU A 266 20.36 -24.46 -9.38
N GLU A 267 19.35 -24.65 -8.53
CA GLU A 267 18.76 -25.98 -8.29
C GLU A 267 17.96 -26.46 -9.50
N VAL A 268 17.25 -25.54 -10.15
CA VAL A 268 16.45 -25.82 -11.35
C VAL A 268 17.34 -25.91 -12.60
N PHE A 269 18.38 -25.08 -12.67
CA PHE A 269 19.35 -25.04 -13.75
C PHE A 269 20.77 -25.30 -13.23
N PRO A 270 21.13 -26.58 -12.96
CA PRO A 270 22.42 -26.91 -12.32
C PRO A 270 23.67 -26.52 -13.13
N GLN A 271 23.48 -26.23 -14.42
CA GLN A 271 24.57 -25.77 -15.32
C GLN A 271 24.61 -24.24 -15.41
N ALA A 272 23.81 -23.54 -14.63
CA ALA A 272 23.74 -22.09 -14.70
C ALA A 272 25.07 -21.45 -14.27
N LYS A 273 25.53 -20.51 -15.08
CA LYS A 273 26.59 -19.59 -14.67
C LYS A 273 25.96 -18.49 -13.83
N VAL A 274 26.57 -18.18 -12.69
CA VAL A 274 26.13 -17.07 -11.82
C VAL A 274 27.18 -15.96 -11.88
N ILE A 275 26.77 -14.77 -12.26
CA ILE A 275 27.63 -13.58 -12.29
C ILE A 275 27.02 -12.54 -11.35
N LYS A 276 27.86 -11.98 -10.47
CA LYS A 276 27.44 -10.94 -9.52
C LYS A 276 27.87 -9.58 -10.01
N LEU A 277 26.93 -8.65 -10.13
CA LEU A 277 27.20 -7.25 -10.42
C LEU A 277 27.11 -6.47 -9.10
N GLU A 278 28.27 -6.27 -8.46
CA GLU A 278 28.37 -5.65 -7.13
C GLU A 278 28.85 -4.19 -7.20
N GLN A 279 29.37 -3.73 -8.34
CA GLN A 279 29.74 -2.34 -8.52
C GLN A 279 28.52 -1.47 -8.77
N ASN A 280 28.29 -0.53 -7.87
CA ASN A 280 27.22 0.47 -7.98
C ASN A 280 27.76 1.75 -8.61
N TYR A 281 27.01 2.29 -9.58
CA TYR A 281 27.34 3.53 -10.31
C TYR A 281 26.44 4.70 -9.94
N ARG A 282 25.47 4.48 -9.05
CA ARG A 282 24.43 5.45 -8.71
C ARG A 282 24.79 6.27 -7.48
N SER A 283 25.03 5.60 -6.37
CA SER A 283 25.05 6.18 -5.03
C SER A 283 26.46 6.46 -4.54
N THR A 284 26.59 7.41 -3.62
CA THR A 284 27.83 7.65 -2.86
C THR A 284 28.13 6.51 -1.89
N GLY A 285 29.38 6.45 -1.42
CA GLY A 285 29.88 5.34 -0.59
C GLY A 285 29.13 5.16 0.73
N ASN A 286 28.79 6.26 1.43
CA ASN A 286 28.08 6.19 2.73
C ASN A 286 26.65 5.69 2.58
N ILE A 287 25.92 6.14 1.54
CA ILE A 287 24.55 5.64 1.25
C ILE A 287 24.61 4.14 0.99
N LEU A 288 25.57 3.70 0.21
CA LEU A 288 25.71 2.29 -0.14
C LEU A 288 26.11 1.42 1.06
N ALA A 289 27.01 1.94 1.92
CA ALA A 289 27.36 1.27 3.17
C ALA A 289 26.14 1.09 4.09
N ALA A 290 25.35 2.17 4.29
CA ALA A 290 24.11 2.11 5.05
C ALA A 290 23.13 1.08 4.48
N ALA A 291 22.92 1.04 3.15
CA ALA A 291 22.08 0.06 2.49
C ALA A 291 22.56 -1.39 2.72
N ASN A 292 23.86 -1.63 2.60
CA ASN A 292 24.44 -2.96 2.85
C ASN A 292 24.23 -3.42 4.30
N GLU A 293 24.42 -2.51 5.29
CA GLU A 293 24.25 -2.84 6.71
C GLU A 293 22.78 -3.15 7.06
N VAL A 294 21.83 -2.44 6.48
CA VAL A 294 20.41 -2.75 6.68
C VAL A 294 20.06 -4.11 6.09
N ILE A 295 20.41 -4.36 4.82
CA ILE A 295 19.94 -5.55 4.12
C ILE A 295 20.61 -6.85 4.59
N GLN A 296 21.82 -6.79 5.16
CA GLN A 296 22.52 -7.99 5.68
C GLN A 296 21.77 -8.66 6.84
N ASN A 297 20.82 -7.99 7.49
CA ASN A 297 19.98 -8.55 8.54
C ASN A 297 18.89 -9.50 8.02
N ASN A 298 18.73 -9.66 6.71
CA ASN A 298 17.86 -10.66 6.10
C ASN A 298 18.60 -11.99 5.97
N TYR A 299 17.96 -13.10 6.34
CA TYR A 299 18.54 -14.43 6.27
C TYR A 299 18.39 -15.09 4.89
N GLY A 300 17.22 -14.91 4.26
CA GLY A 300 16.89 -15.51 2.95
C GLY A 300 17.41 -14.69 1.78
N ARG A 301 18.76 -14.58 1.61
CA ARG A 301 19.35 -13.80 0.52
C ARG A 301 20.61 -14.47 -0.07
N LYS A 302 20.90 -14.20 -1.33
CA LYS A 302 22.18 -14.55 -1.93
C LYS A 302 23.26 -13.54 -1.52
N ALA A 303 24.35 -14.02 -0.97
CA ALA A 303 25.44 -13.18 -0.47
C ALA A 303 26.05 -12.31 -1.59
N LYS A 304 25.89 -10.99 -1.45
CA LYS A 304 26.51 -9.95 -2.28
C LYS A 304 26.75 -8.71 -1.43
N LYS A 305 27.77 -7.93 -1.79
CA LYS A 305 28.11 -6.66 -1.12
C LYS A 305 28.38 -5.59 -2.17
N LEU A 306 27.52 -4.61 -2.20
CA LEU A 306 27.69 -3.49 -3.14
C LEU A 306 28.86 -2.61 -2.74
N TRP A 307 29.61 -2.17 -3.75
CA TRP A 307 30.70 -1.21 -3.62
C TRP A 307 30.65 -0.19 -4.74
N THR A 308 31.30 0.95 -4.59
CA THR A 308 31.32 2.02 -5.59
C THR A 308 32.67 2.69 -5.68
N ASN A 309 32.98 3.22 -6.87
CA ASN A 309 34.10 4.15 -7.10
C ASN A 309 33.70 5.62 -6.95
N ASN A 310 32.40 5.88 -6.73
CA ASN A 310 31.93 7.24 -6.45
C ASN A 310 32.53 7.73 -5.13
N ASP A 311 32.53 9.03 -4.93
CA ASP A 311 33.00 9.66 -3.68
C ASP A 311 32.27 9.07 -2.47
N LYS A 312 32.91 9.16 -1.30
CA LYS A 312 32.33 8.71 -0.04
C LYS A 312 30.98 9.39 0.22
N GLY A 313 30.84 10.66 -0.14
CA GLY A 313 29.65 11.47 0.08
C GLY A 313 29.42 11.85 1.54
N SER A 314 28.33 12.55 1.80
CA SER A 314 27.85 12.84 3.16
C SER A 314 27.40 11.58 3.87
N GLU A 315 27.44 11.60 5.20
CA GLU A 315 26.75 10.58 6.02
C GLU A 315 25.26 10.65 5.76
N VAL A 316 24.56 9.53 5.93
CA VAL A 316 23.08 9.51 5.90
C VAL A 316 22.57 10.38 7.04
N HIS A 317 21.72 11.34 6.73
CA HIS A 317 21.18 12.23 7.75
C HIS A 317 19.96 11.58 8.41
N PHE A 318 19.99 11.48 9.74
CA PHE A 318 18.79 11.12 10.51
C PHE A 318 18.32 12.33 11.32
N ARG A 319 17.01 12.61 11.24
CA ARG A 319 16.39 13.72 11.99
C ARG A 319 15.10 13.21 12.63
N GLN A 320 15.02 13.45 13.95
CA GLN A 320 13.84 13.12 14.73
C GLN A 320 13.12 14.39 15.16
N PHE A 321 11.81 14.42 14.98
CA PHE A 321 10.95 15.57 15.27
C PHE A 321 9.95 15.23 16.37
N SER A 322 9.37 16.25 17.02
CA SER A 322 8.37 16.04 18.06
C SER A 322 7.09 15.44 17.44
N ASN A 323 6.73 15.86 16.22
CA ASN A 323 5.53 15.42 15.54
C ASN A 323 5.70 15.40 13.99
N GLY A 324 4.74 14.82 13.29
CA GLY A 324 4.77 14.72 11.83
C GLY A 324 4.65 16.06 11.10
N PHE A 325 4.11 17.08 11.75
CA PHE A 325 4.04 18.41 11.17
C PHE A 325 5.42 19.08 11.09
N GLU A 326 6.22 18.98 12.16
CA GLU A 326 7.60 19.46 12.19
C GLU A 326 8.49 18.70 11.20
N GLU A 327 8.26 17.38 11.03
CA GLU A 327 8.93 16.57 10.01
C GLU A 327 8.68 17.12 8.61
N ALA A 328 7.41 17.37 8.26
CA ALA A 328 7.05 17.88 6.94
C ALA A 328 7.60 19.31 6.73
N GLU A 329 7.56 20.16 7.76
CA GLU A 329 8.11 21.51 7.69
C GLU A 329 9.61 21.51 7.46
N TYR A 330 10.34 20.64 8.15
CA TYR A 330 11.78 20.50 7.94
C TYR A 330 12.12 20.05 6.52
N ILE A 331 11.46 18.99 6.02
CA ILE A 331 11.75 18.44 4.68
C ILE A 331 11.47 19.49 3.61
N VAL A 332 10.31 20.16 3.66
CA VAL A 332 9.95 21.21 2.69
C VAL A 332 10.88 22.41 2.79
N GLY A 333 11.25 22.80 4.03
CA GLY A 333 12.22 23.87 4.29
C GLY A 333 13.61 23.56 3.72
N GLU A 334 14.08 22.33 3.88
CA GLU A 334 15.38 21.88 3.36
C GLU A 334 15.40 21.83 1.82
N ILE A 335 14.34 21.34 1.19
CA ILE A 335 14.17 21.36 -0.27
C ILE A 335 14.15 22.79 -0.79
N SER A 336 13.43 23.69 -0.12
CA SER A 336 13.41 25.12 -0.47
C SER A 336 14.77 25.77 -0.32
N ARG A 337 15.53 25.45 0.73
CA ARG A 337 16.89 25.93 0.94
C ARG A 337 17.80 25.52 -0.19
N ARG A 338 17.83 24.21 -0.53
CA ARG A 338 18.67 23.66 -1.61
C ARG A 338 18.40 24.37 -2.95
N ALA A 339 17.13 24.56 -3.28
CA ALA A 339 16.76 25.25 -4.53
C ALA A 339 17.23 26.73 -4.54
N ARG A 340 17.11 27.43 -3.40
CA ARG A 340 17.56 28.84 -3.29
C ARG A 340 19.08 28.99 -3.31
N GLU A 341 19.82 28.04 -2.74
CA GLU A 341 21.28 28.05 -2.67
C GLU A 341 21.91 27.49 -3.95
N GLY A 342 21.10 26.98 -4.88
CA GLY A 342 21.56 26.41 -6.15
C GLY A 342 22.23 25.04 -6.01
N GLU A 343 22.00 24.34 -4.89
CA GLU A 343 22.51 22.98 -4.64
C GLU A 343 21.73 21.91 -5.41
N GLY A 344 20.54 22.22 -5.91
CA GLY A 344 19.68 21.32 -6.68
C GLY A 344 18.40 21.99 -7.14
N ARG A 345 17.67 21.34 -8.04
CA ARG A 345 16.34 21.76 -8.48
C ARG A 345 15.26 20.95 -7.76
N TYR A 346 14.03 21.40 -7.81
CA TYR A 346 12.89 20.67 -7.22
C TYR A 346 12.77 19.25 -7.76
N LYS A 347 12.96 19.04 -9.04
CA LYS A 347 12.93 17.72 -9.69
C LYS A 347 14.03 16.74 -9.29
N ASP A 348 15.09 17.27 -8.66
CA ASP A 348 16.20 16.48 -8.15
C ASP A 348 15.87 15.89 -6.75
N CYS A 349 14.75 16.30 -6.15
CA CYS A 349 14.29 15.90 -4.82
C CYS A 349 13.09 14.93 -4.87
N ALA A 350 13.14 13.88 -4.07
CA ALA A 350 12.02 12.96 -3.87
C ALA A 350 11.73 12.71 -2.40
N ILE A 351 10.45 12.72 -2.03
CA ILE A 351 9.96 12.30 -0.71
C ILE A 351 9.34 10.93 -0.86
N LEU A 352 9.89 9.96 -0.15
CA LEU A 352 9.41 8.57 -0.16
C LEU A 352 8.78 8.24 1.18
N TYR A 353 7.61 7.61 1.14
CA TYR A 353 6.85 7.20 2.32
C TYR A 353 6.24 5.81 2.13
N ARG A 354 5.76 5.21 3.24
CA ARG A 354 5.22 3.84 3.22
C ARG A 354 3.82 3.78 2.63
N THR A 355 2.94 4.74 2.94
CA THR A 355 1.55 4.78 2.47
C THR A 355 1.20 6.14 1.89
N ASN A 356 0.26 6.16 0.93
CA ASN A 356 -0.20 7.39 0.28
C ASN A 356 -0.88 8.38 1.26
N ALA A 357 -1.39 7.90 2.39
CA ALA A 357 -2.00 8.76 3.40
C ALA A 357 -0.99 9.78 3.97
N GLN A 358 0.29 9.40 4.05
CA GLN A 358 1.36 10.27 4.56
C GLN A 358 1.61 11.51 3.69
N SER A 359 1.16 11.54 2.43
CA SER A 359 1.43 12.67 1.52
C SER A 359 0.78 13.98 1.97
N ARG A 360 -0.36 13.93 2.69
CA ARG A 360 -1.17 15.10 3.04
C ARG A 360 -0.37 16.23 3.70
N LEU A 361 0.41 15.93 4.73
CA LEU A 361 1.19 16.96 5.43
C LEU A 361 2.22 17.61 4.52
N PHE A 362 2.86 16.83 3.64
CA PHE A 362 3.81 17.37 2.66
C PHE A 362 3.09 18.22 1.61
N GLU A 363 1.96 17.76 1.08
CA GLU A 363 1.13 18.52 0.13
C GLU A 363 0.75 19.89 0.68
N GLU A 364 0.19 19.93 1.91
CA GLU A 364 -0.17 21.19 2.59
C GLU A 364 1.04 22.12 2.77
N LYS A 365 2.20 21.59 3.16
CA LYS A 365 3.41 22.40 3.34
C LYS A 365 4.00 22.91 2.03
N PHE A 366 3.98 22.11 0.96
CA PHE A 366 4.41 22.55 -0.37
C PHE A 366 3.51 23.65 -0.91
N LEU A 367 2.20 23.55 -0.73
CA LEU A 367 1.25 24.57 -1.12
C LEU A 367 1.50 25.89 -0.37
N MET A 368 1.67 25.83 0.97
CA MET A 368 1.98 27.03 1.78
C MET A 368 3.31 27.68 1.36
N ALA A 369 4.30 26.87 0.95
CA ALA A 369 5.59 27.36 0.50
C ALA A 369 5.62 27.77 -0.98
N ASN A 370 4.52 27.60 -1.72
CA ASN A 370 4.42 27.81 -3.16
C ASN A 370 5.50 27.05 -3.95
N ILE A 371 5.75 25.79 -3.57
CA ILE A 371 6.71 24.89 -4.21
C ILE A 371 5.94 23.87 -5.04
N PRO A 372 6.23 23.74 -6.36
CA PRO A 372 5.58 22.76 -7.20
C PRO A 372 5.93 21.34 -6.83
N TYR A 373 4.92 20.49 -6.74
CA TYR A 373 5.08 19.05 -6.43
C TYR A 373 4.18 18.19 -7.30
N ARG A 374 4.50 16.90 -7.38
CA ARG A 374 3.69 15.90 -8.09
C ARG A 374 3.67 14.57 -7.34
N ILE A 375 2.48 13.99 -7.21
CA ILE A 375 2.32 12.67 -6.62
C ILE A 375 2.38 11.62 -7.72
N VAL A 376 3.32 10.68 -7.59
CA VAL A 376 3.48 9.58 -8.55
C VAL A 376 2.53 8.44 -8.17
N GLY A 377 1.66 8.06 -9.12
CA GLY A 377 0.69 6.97 -8.92
C GLY A 377 -0.47 7.32 -7.99
N GLY A 378 -0.72 8.60 -7.74
CA GLY A 378 -1.78 9.07 -6.85
C GLY A 378 -2.47 10.33 -7.37
N VAL A 379 -3.50 10.75 -6.63
CA VAL A 379 -4.22 12.01 -6.79
C VAL A 379 -3.98 12.83 -5.53
N ASN A 380 -3.93 14.15 -5.68
CA ASN A 380 -3.81 15.07 -4.54
C ASN A 380 -4.82 14.76 -3.45
N PHE A 381 -4.45 14.94 -2.20
CA PHE A 381 -5.23 14.47 -1.06
C PHE A 381 -6.70 14.94 -1.11
N TYR A 382 -6.91 16.24 -1.26
CA TYR A 382 -8.27 16.82 -1.29
C TYR A 382 -9.05 16.54 -2.58
N ALA A 383 -8.39 16.06 -3.64
CA ALA A 383 -9.02 15.61 -4.88
C ALA A 383 -9.47 14.13 -4.83
N ARG A 384 -9.08 13.37 -3.81
CA ARG A 384 -9.46 11.95 -3.64
C ARG A 384 -10.97 11.82 -3.43
N LYS A 385 -11.55 10.77 -4.01
CA LYS A 385 -13.00 10.57 -4.02
C LYS A 385 -13.62 10.56 -2.63
N GLU A 386 -13.07 9.73 -1.72
CA GLU A 386 -13.55 9.57 -0.35
C GLU A 386 -13.45 10.86 0.46
N ILE A 387 -12.41 11.65 0.22
CA ILE A 387 -12.21 12.95 0.87
C ILE A 387 -13.23 13.95 0.35
N LYS A 388 -13.41 14.06 -0.98
CA LYS A 388 -14.44 14.91 -1.58
C LYS A 388 -15.86 14.51 -1.14
N ASP A 389 -16.12 13.22 -0.95
CA ASP A 389 -17.43 12.76 -0.50
C ASP A 389 -17.70 13.21 0.94
N LEU A 390 -16.74 13.03 1.86
CA LEU A 390 -16.89 13.44 3.27
C LEU A 390 -16.91 14.97 3.42
N LEU A 391 -16.09 15.70 2.67
CA LEU A 391 -16.14 17.15 2.62
C LEU A 391 -17.50 17.64 2.09
N ALA A 392 -18.08 16.96 1.11
CA ALA A 392 -19.42 17.31 0.61
C ALA A 392 -20.50 17.07 1.67
N TYR A 393 -20.36 16.05 2.54
CA TYR A 393 -21.22 15.91 3.73
C TYR A 393 -21.09 17.10 4.67
N LEU A 394 -19.86 17.47 5.02
CA LEU A 394 -19.61 18.63 5.88
C LEU A 394 -20.14 19.94 5.26
N LYS A 395 -19.90 20.16 3.96
CA LYS A 395 -20.43 21.30 3.20
C LYS A 395 -21.96 21.34 3.24
N THR A 396 -22.62 20.18 3.06
CA THR A 396 -24.09 20.10 3.11
C THR A 396 -24.64 20.39 4.51
N VAL A 397 -23.92 19.98 5.56
CA VAL A 397 -24.29 20.30 6.95
C VAL A 397 -24.13 21.79 7.22
N ASP A 398 -23.05 22.40 6.78
CA ASP A 398 -22.79 23.85 6.92
C ASP A 398 -23.78 24.66 6.07
N ASN A 399 -23.87 24.33 4.79
CA ASN A 399 -24.69 25.04 3.81
C ASN A 399 -25.50 24.08 2.92
N ALA A 400 -26.74 23.80 3.30
CA ALA A 400 -27.61 22.88 2.55
C ALA A 400 -28.07 23.45 1.19
N ARG A 401 -27.74 24.71 0.87
CA ARG A 401 -28.04 25.35 -0.44
C ARG A 401 -26.99 25.00 -1.51
N ASP A 402 -25.90 24.32 -1.13
CA ASP A 402 -24.90 23.82 -2.08
C ASP A 402 -25.43 22.58 -2.80
N ASP A 403 -26.15 22.76 -3.89
CA ASP A 403 -26.72 21.70 -4.71
C ASP A 403 -25.68 20.72 -5.23
N VAL A 404 -24.45 21.16 -5.46
CA VAL A 404 -23.36 20.30 -5.94
C VAL A 404 -22.95 19.31 -4.85
N ALA A 405 -22.80 19.81 -3.62
CA ALA A 405 -22.47 18.97 -2.47
C ALA A 405 -23.61 17.98 -2.15
N VAL A 406 -24.86 18.47 -2.11
CA VAL A 406 -26.03 17.61 -1.84
C VAL A 406 -26.17 16.49 -2.87
N ARG A 407 -26.10 16.82 -4.16
CA ARG A 407 -26.21 15.82 -5.24
C ARG A 407 -25.07 14.80 -5.23
N ARG A 408 -23.88 15.21 -4.80
CA ARG A 408 -22.75 14.30 -4.67
C ARG A 408 -23.00 13.20 -3.65
N ILE A 409 -23.58 13.53 -2.49
CA ILE A 409 -23.69 12.62 -1.35
C ILE A 409 -25.01 11.88 -1.23
N ILE A 410 -26.05 12.31 -1.93
CA ILE A 410 -27.42 11.76 -1.79
C ILE A 410 -27.48 10.22 -1.95
N ASN A 411 -26.62 9.67 -2.77
CA ASN A 411 -26.51 8.21 -2.99
C ASN A 411 -25.13 7.65 -2.70
N VAL A 412 -24.37 8.27 -1.84
CA VAL A 412 -23.03 7.84 -1.39
C VAL A 412 -22.99 7.80 0.13
N PRO A 413 -22.81 6.63 0.76
CA PRO A 413 -22.90 5.26 0.21
C PRO A 413 -24.24 4.94 -0.46
N LYS A 414 -24.28 3.88 -1.25
CA LYS A 414 -25.49 3.54 -2.06
C LYS A 414 -26.77 3.42 -1.19
N ARG A 415 -27.74 4.30 -1.46
CA ARG A 415 -29.08 4.30 -0.83
C ARG A 415 -30.19 3.84 -1.78
N GLY A 416 -29.82 3.47 -3.02
CA GLY A 416 -30.77 3.10 -4.07
C GLY A 416 -31.56 4.33 -4.60
N ILE A 417 -30.94 5.50 -4.60
CA ILE A 417 -31.44 6.72 -5.21
C ILE A 417 -30.70 6.88 -6.55
N GLY A 418 -31.39 6.57 -7.64
CA GLY A 418 -30.80 6.56 -8.99
C GLY A 418 -30.85 7.93 -9.65
N ALA A 419 -30.10 8.06 -10.76
CA ALA A 419 -30.00 9.29 -11.56
C ALA A 419 -31.38 9.82 -12.02
N THR A 420 -32.32 8.93 -12.38
CA THR A 420 -33.68 9.30 -12.78
C THR A 420 -34.45 10.00 -11.63
N THR A 421 -34.26 9.54 -10.39
CA THR A 421 -34.87 10.15 -9.19
C THR A 421 -34.27 11.51 -8.93
N ILE A 422 -32.94 11.63 -9.02
CA ILE A 422 -32.18 12.88 -8.88
C ILE A 422 -32.66 13.90 -9.93
N GLY A 423 -32.78 13.47 -11.19
CA GLY A 423 -33.30 14.30 -12.28
C GLY A 423 -34.70 14.87 -11.98
N LYS A 424 -35.63 14.02 -11.51
CA LYS A 424 -36.99 14.48 -11.15
C LYS A 424 -37.00 15.50 -10.02
N ILE A 425 -36.09 15.37 -9.06
CA ILE A 425 -35.96 16.35 -7.97
C ILE A 425 -35.41 17.67 -8.53
N GLN A 426 -34.43 17.61 -9.42
CA GLN A 426 -33.88 18.81 -10.07
C GLN A 426 -34.92 19.51 -10.90
N ASP A 427 -35.67 18.78 -11.75
CA ASP A 427 -36.77 19.36 -12.57
C ASP A 427 -37.83 20.06 -11.69
N TYR A 428 -38.11 19.49 -10.51
CA TYR A 428 -39.02 20.07 -9.57
C TYR A 428 -38.43 21.35 -8.93
N ALA A 429 -37.17 21.29 -8.50
CA ALA A 429 -36.48 22.43 -7.92
C ALA A 429 -36.43 23.61 -8.91
N ASP A 430 -36.12 23.37 -10.17
CA ASP A 430 -36.08 24.34 -11.25
C ASP A 430 -37.45 24.94 -11.55
N GLN A 431 -38.53 24.10 -11.52
CA GLN A 431 -39.92 24.57 -11.72
C GLN A 431 -40.43 25.48 -10.61
N MET A 432 -39.97 25.23 -9.38
CA MET A 432 -40.44 25.96 -8.18
C MET A 432 -39.50 27.09 -7.78
N ASP A 433 -38.37 27.25 -8.49
CA ASP A 433 -37.31 28.24 -8.21
C ASP A 433 -36.77 28.13 -6.76
N ILE A 434 -36.53 26.87 -6.33
CA ILE A 434 -35.96 26.51 -5.02
C ILE A 434 -34.69 25.71 -5.18
N ASN A 435 -33.84 25.65 -4.13
CA ASN A 435 -32.67 24.82 -4.18
C ASN A 435 -32.99 23.30 -4.05
N PHE A 436 -32.03 22.46 -4.42
CA PHE A 436 -32.22 21.02 -4.47
C PHE A 436 -32.58 20.45 -3.09
N PHE A 437 -31.97 20.93 -2.00
CA PHE A 437 -32.28 20.45 -0.65
C PHE A 437 -33.67 20.86 -0.19
N GLU A 438 -34.12 22.07 -0.49
CA GLU A 438 -35.50 22.50 -0.24
C GLU A 438 -36.49 21.63 -0.98
N ALA A 439 -36.19 21.23 -2.21
CA ALA A 439 -36.99 20.28 -2.97
C ALA A 439 -37.07 18.90 -2.32
N LEU A 440 -36.02 18.43 -1.63
CA LEU A 440 -36.04 17.15 -0.86
C LEU A 440 -37.01 17.21 0.32
N MET A 441 -37.17 18.40 0.92
CA MET A 441 -38.04 18.62 2.08
C MET A 441 -39.51 18.95 1.68
N ASP A 442 -39.75 19.18 0.39
CA ASP A 442 -41.10 19.56 -0.07
C ASP A 442 -42.01 18.31 -0.22
N GLY A 443 -43.16 18.35 0.47
CA GLY A 443 -44.15 17.27 0.43
C GLY A 443 -44.76 17.05 -0.96
N GLN A 444 -44.84 18.07 -1.84
CA GLN A 444 -45.31 17.88 -3.21
C GLN A 444 -44.27 17.20 -4.09
N CYS A 445 -42.98 17.50 -3.90
CA CYS A 445 -41.93 16.77 -4.52
C CYS A 445 -41.96 15.30 -4.10
N ALA A 446 -42.06 15.02 -2.80
CA ALA A 446 -42.20 13.68 -2.26
C ALA A 446 -43.39 12.91 -2.87
N PHE A 447 -44.52 13.55 -3.04
CA PHE A 447 -45.70 12.95 -3.71
C PHE A 447 -45.39 12.54 -5.16
N ARG A 448 -44.70 13.40 -5.94
CA ARG A 448 -44.26 13.11 -7.33
C ARG A 448 -43.24 11.94 -7.42
N LEU A 449 -42.44 11.73 -6.40
CA LEU A 449 -41.41 10.69 -6.35
C LEU A 449 -41.93 9.29 -5.98
N GLY A 450 -43.15 9.20 -5.39
CA GLY A 450 -43.81 7.95 -5.06
C GLY A 450 -42.94 7.07 -4.13
N LYS A 451 -42.64 5.82 -4.52
CA LYS A 451 -41.88 4.85 -3.71
C LYS A 451 -40.47 5.34 -3.34
N SER A 452 -39.90 6.26 -4.08
CA SER A 452 -38.56 6.82 -3.79
C SER A 452 -38.60 7.88 -2.68
N ALA A 453 -39.78 8.44 -2.36
CA ALA A 453 -39.95 9.50 -1.37
C ALA A 453 -39.40 9.11 0.01
N THR A 454 -39.66 7.87 0.48
CA THR A 454 -39.18 7.39 1.79
C THR A 454 -37.67 7.45 1.92
N LYS A 455 -36.92 7.09 0.85
CA LYS A 455 -35.45 7.13 0.85
C LYS A 455 -34.93 8.56 0.85
N ILE A 456 -35.62 9.42 0.12
CA ILE A 456 -35.29 10.86 0.04
C ILE A 456 -35.53 11.52 1.39
N GLN A 457 -36.70 11.26 2.01
CA GLN A 457 -37.01 11.78 3.33
C GLN A 457 -36.01 11.32 4.39
N ALA A 458 -35.63 10.02 4.39
CA ALA A 458 -34.62 9.50 5.30
C ALA A 458 -33.25 10.20 5.15
N PHE A 459 -32.87 10.55 3.92
CA PHE A 459 -31.65 11.34 3.68
C PHE A 459 -31.80 12.78 4.18
N ALA A 460 -32.92 13.43 3.89
CA ALA A 460 -33.18 14.80 4.32
C ALA A 460 -33.22 14.89 5.86
N ASP A 461 -33.91 13.95 6.53
CA ASP A 461 -33.96 13.87 7.99
C ASP A 461 -32.57 13.64 8.60
N PHE A 462 -31.76 12.79 7.98
CA PHE A 462 -30.37 12.55 8.40
C PHE A 462 -29.54 13.86 8.33
N ILE A 463 -29.62 14.61 7.24
CA ILE A 463 -28.89 15.89 7.11
C ILE A 463 -29.43 16.90 8.16
N GLY A 464 -30.74 16.96 8.37
CA GLY A 464 -31.37 17.80 9.41
C GLY A 464 -30.84 17.44 10.83
N GLU A 465 -30.73 16.15 11.13
CA GLU A 465 -30.15 15.67 12.40
C GLU A 465 -28.68 16.11 12.54
N MET A 466 -27.87 15.95 11.48
CA MET A 466 -26.46 16.33 11.53
C MET A 466 -26.28 17.83 11.69
N ARG A 467 -27.08 18.65 11.05
CA ARG A 467 -27.07 20.11 11.20
C ARG A 467 -27.38 20.53 12.63
N SER A 468 -28.47 19.99 13.22
CA SER A 468 -28.83 20.28 14.61
C SER A 468 -27.77 19.86 15.62
N LYS A 469 -27.14 18.71 15.41
CA LYS A 469 -26.06 18.21 16.26
C LYS A 469 -24.76 19.00 16.10
N GLY A 470 -24.43 19.40 14.87
CA GLY A 470 -23.23 20.16 14.55
C GLY A 470 -23.14 21.52 15.26
N GLU A 471 -24.28 22.06 15.75
CA GLU A 471 -24.31 23.26 16.59
C GLU A 471 -23.80 23.02 18.03
N HIS A 472 -23.69 21.77 18.47
CA HIS A 472 -23.48 21.41 19.88
C HIS A 472 -22.29 20.48 20.12
N ILE A 473 -21.73 19.89 19.07
CA ILE A 473 -20.59 18.94 19.17
C ILE A 473 -19.39 19.50 18.36
N SER A 474 -18.19 18.95 18.62
CA SER A 474 -17.00 19.32 17.86
C SER A 474 -17.10 18.88 16.39
N ILE A 475 -16.31 19.47 15.51
CA ILE A 475 -16.30 19.14 14.08
C ILE A 475 -15.81 17.70 13.86
N SER A 476 -14.84 17.28 14.65
CA SER A 476 -14.32 15.91 14.63
C SER A 476 -15.36 14.88 15.08
N GLU A 477 -16.14 15.19 16.14
CA GLU A 477 -17.26 14.36 16.57
C GLU A 477 -18.37 14.31 15.50
N LEU A 478 -18.65 15.45 14.84
CA LEU A 478 -19.62 15.53 13.74
C LEU A 478 -19.18 14.66 12.55
N LEU A 479 -17.92 14.76 12.14
CA LEU A 479 -17.37 13.96 11.05
C LEU A 479 -17.45 12.44 11.36
N ASN A 480 -17.03 12.04 12.56
CA ASN A 480 -17.14 10.66 13.00
C ASN A 480 -18.59 10.17 13.03
N LEU A 481 -19.51 11.00 13.51
CA LEU A 481 -20.94 10.67 13.52
C LEU A 481 -21.51 10.51 12.09
N ILE A 482 -21.09 11.33 11.14
CA ILE A 482 -21.45 11.20 9.72
C ILE A 482 -20.92 9.88 9.17
N ILE A 483 -19.66 9.55 9.40
CA ILE A 483 -19.03 8.30 8.95
C ILE A 483 -19.78 7.08 9.50
N ASP A 484 -20.09 7.08 10.79
CA ASP A 484 -20.77 5.96 11.46
C ASP A 484 -22.23 5.79 11.02
N LYS A 485 -22.99 6.88 11.00
CA LYS A 485 -24.41 6.87 10.62
C LYS A 485 -24.63 6.53 9.15
N THR A 486 -23.75 7.01 8.28
CA THR A 486 -23.81 6.67 6.85
C THR A 486 -23.29 5.26 6.58
N GLY A 487 -22.46 4.71 7.45
CA GLY A 487 -21.76 3.45 7.25
C GLY A 487 -20.69 3.55 6.13
N TYR A 488 -20.11 4.73 5.91
CA TYR A 488 -19.16 4.97 4.82
C TYR A 488 -17.94 4.05 4.92
N VAL A 489 -17.30 4.01 6.08
CA VAL A 489 -16.15 3.12 6.33
C VAL A 489 -16.58 1.65 6.27
N LYS A 490 -17.73 1.29 6.83
CA LYS A 490 -18.28 -0.09 6.73
C LYS A 490 -18.50 -0.52 5.27
N ALA A 491 -18.92 0.40 4.42
CA ALA A 491 -19.08 0.12 2.99
C ALA A 491 -17.73 -0.14 2.31
N LEU A 492 -16.69 0.62 2.66
CA LEU A 492 -15.32 0.39 2.20
C LEU A 492 -14.73 -0.91 2.75
N GLU A 493 -14.89 -1.19 4.05
CA GLU A 493 -14.49 -2.47 4.65
C GLU A 493 -15.19 -3.65 3.96
N ALA A 494 -16.45 -3.45 3.55
CA ALA A 494 -17.19 -4.44 2.80
C ALA A 494 -16.64 -4.64 1.36
N GLU A 495 -15.93 -3.68 0.79
CA GLU A 495 -15.19 -3.88 -0.46
C GLU A 495 -14.00 -4.83 -0.27
N GLY A 496 -13.35 -4.83 0.90
CA GLY A 496 -12.24 -5.71 1.27
C GLY A 496 -10.99 -5.55 0.39
N THR A 497 -10.75 -4.37 -0.16
CA THR A 497 -9.71 -4.09 -1.17
C THR A 497 -8.54 -3.34 -0.55
N ASP A 498 -7.29 -3.55 -1.06
CA ASP A 498 -6.17 -2.70 -0.66
C ASP A 498 -6.48 -1.24 -0.99
N GLU A 499 -7.15 -0.98 -2.13
CA GLU A 499 -7.64 0.35 -2.46
C GLU A 499 -8.66 0.88 -1.45
N ALA A 500 -9.58 0.04 -0.98
CA ALA A 500 -10.52 0.43 0.07
C ALA A 500 -9.79 0.67 1.39
N GLN A 501 -8.77 -0.14 1.72
CA GLN A 501 -7.93 0.08 2.89
C GLN A 501 -7.19 1.41 2.80
N VAL A 502 -6.60 1.74 1.65
CA VAL A 502 -5.98 3.05 1.40
C VAL A 502 -6.99 4.19 1.55
N ARG A 503 -8.23 4.03 1.07
CA ARG A 503 -9.30 5.03 1.28
C ARG A 503 -9.66 5.19 2.75
N ILE A 504 -9.68 4.11 3.53
CA ILE A 504 -9.91 4.18 4.98
C ILE A 504 -8.76 4.91 5.69
N GLU A 505 -7.51 4.69 5.27
CA GLU A 505 -6.36 5.45 5.77
C GLU A 505 -6.48 6.93 5.43
N ASN A 506 -6.89 7.27 4.21
CA ASN A 506 -7.14 8.64 3.80
C ASN A 506 -8.24 9.32 4.64
N ILE A 507 -9.31 8.58 4.98
CA ILE A 507 -10.37 9.06 5.89
C ILE A 507 -9.78 9.33 7.27
N GLY A 508 -8.90 8.47 7.77
CA GLY A 508 -8.17 8.68 9.03
C GLY A 508 -7.33 9.96 9.01
N GLU A 509 -6.69 10.27 7.88
CA GLU A 509 -5.94 11.53 7.71
C GLU A 509 -6.86 12.76 7.65
N LEU A 510 -8.07 12.65 7.07
CA LEU A 510 -9.04 13.73 7.13
C LEU A 510 -9.50 14.00 8.58
N ILE A 511 -9.77 12.96 9.37
CA ILE A 511 -10.10 13.10 10.80
C ILE A 511 -8.93 13.78 11.53
N THR A 512 -7.70 13.35 11.26
CA THR A 512 -6.49 13.97 11.83
C THR A 512 -6.40 15.47 11.48
N LYS A 513 -6.70 15.84 10.22
CA LYS A 513 -6.73 17.25 9.81
C LYS A 513 -7.78 18.06 10.57
N VAL A 514 -8.98 17.51 10.74
CA VAL A 514 -10.07 18.17 11.48
C VAL A 514 -9.67 18.39 12.94
N VAL A 515 -9.13 17.38 13.61
CA VAL A 515 -8.67 17.51 15.02
C VAL A 515 -7.54 18.53 15.13
N SER A 516 -6.57 18.51 14.21
CA SER A 516 -5.47 19.51 14.20
C SER A 516 -6.00 20.93 14.02
N TYR A 517 -7.03 21.14 13.20
CA TYR A 517 -7.68 22.44 13.04
C TYR A 517 -8.36 22.88 14.34
N GLU A 518 -9.10 21.98 15.01
CA GLU A 518 -9.76 22.25 16.29
C GLU A 518 -8.76 22.61 17.39
N GLU A 519 -7.57 22.00 17.39
CA GLU A 519 -6.51 22.29 18.36
C GLU A 519 -5.77 23.61 18.09
N SER A 520 -5.73 24.05 16.82
CA SER A 520 -4.99 25.26 16.42
C SER A 520 -5.81 26.54 16.53
N GLU A 521 -7.14 26.44 16.46
CA GLU A 521 -8.04 27.60 16.45
C GLU A 521 -8.65 27.85 17.84
N GLU A 522 -8.69 29.11 18.28
CA GLU A 522 -9.34 29.48 19.55
C GLU A 522 -10.86 29.26 19.54
N GLN A 523 -11.49 29.41 18.38
CA GLN A 523 -12.91 29.20 18.17
C GLN A 523 -13.12 28.46 16.84
N PRO A 524 -12.90 27.15 16.81
CA PRO A 524 -13.04 26.36 15.59
C PRO A 524 -14.49 26.34 15.10
N THR A 525 -14.69 26.64 13.82
CA THR A 525 -15.98 26.58 13.16
C THR A 525 -15.93 25.69 11.93
N LEU A 526 -17.05 25.04 11.60
CA LEU A 526 -17.14 24.18 10.42
C LEU A 526 -16.87 24.97 9.13
N SER A 527 -17.44 26.18 9.03
CA SER A 527 -17.22 27.06 7.88
C SER A 527 -15.74 27.44 7.74
N GLY A 528 -15.05 27.74 8.86
CA GLY A 528 -13.62 28.05 8.85
C GLY A 528 -12.75 26.88 8.40
N LEU A 529 -13.04 25.66 8.84
CA LEU A 529 -12.37 24.46 8.34
C LEU A 529 -12.58 24.29 6.82
N LEU A 530 -13.82 24.47 6.34
CA LEU A 530 -14.14 24.31 4.92
C LEU A 530 -13.48 25.39 4.07
N GLU A 531 -13.33 26.62 4.59
CA GLU A 531 -12.59 27.69 3.95
C GLU A 531 -11.11 27.37 3.84
N GLU A 532 -10.47 26.92 4.95
CA GLU A 532 -9.06 26.49 4.93
C GLU A 532 -8.80 25.38 3.92
N VAL A 533 -9.67 24.36 3.90
CA VAL A 533 -9.57 23.27 2.94
C VAL A 533 -9.77 23.75 1.50
N ALA A 534 -10.69 24.66 1.26
CA ALA A 534 -10.95 25.21 -0.09
C ALA A 534 -9.74 26.01 -0.60
N LEU A 535 -9.12 26.83 0.25
CA LEU A 535 -7.92 27.59 -0.10
C LEU A 535 -6.74 26.68 -0.45
N ILE A 536 -6.58 25.57 0.25
CA ILE A 536 -5.55 24.57 -0.07
C ILE A 536 -5.85 23.90 -1.41
N ALA A 537 -7.09 23.51 -1.67
CA ALA A 537 -7.48 22.79 -2.88
C ALA A 537 -7.38 23.63 -4.17
N ASP A 538 -7.61 24.96 -4.10
CA ASP A 538 -7.55 25.86 -5.25
C ASP A 538 -6.12 26.14 -5.74
N ILE A 539 -5.13 26.09 -4.84
CA ILE A 539 -3.72 26.31 -5.18
C ILE A 539 -3.14 25.14 -6.00
N ASP A 540 -3.74 23.95 -5.92
CA ASP A 540 -3.36 22.76 -6.71
C ASP A 540 -3.53 22.94 -8.25
N SER A 541 -4.15 24.01 -8.72
CA SER A 541 -4.40 24.29 -10.14
C SER A 541 -3.26 25.04 -10.85
N VAL A 542 -2.16 25.36 -10.16
CA VAL A 542 -1.04 26.12 -10.73
C VAL A 542 -0.14 25.24 -11.59
N ASP A 543 0.10 25.70 -12.80
CA ASP A 543 0.85 25.16 -13.93
C ASP A 543 1.91 24.09 -13.62
N ALA A 544 1.85 22.99 -14.39
CA ALA A 544 2.86 21.95 -14.47
C ALA A 544 4.19 22.50 -15.00
N SER A 545 4.99 23.15 -14.12
CA SER A 545 6.39 23.36 -14.43
C SER A 545 7.10 22.01 -14.51
N ASP A 546 8.03 21.82 -15.44
CA ASP A 546 8.87 20.61 -15.53
C ASP A 546 9.77 20.43 -14.30
N ASP A 547 9.85 21.42 -13.42
CA ASP A 547 10.67 21.42 -12.20
C ASP A 547 9.76 21.33 -10.95
N HIS A 548 9.53 20.12 -10.48
CA HIS A 548 8.64 19.82 -9.35
C HIS A 548 9.20 18.70 -8.46
N VAL A 549 8.93 18.77 -7.15
CA VAL A 549 9.30 17.72 -6.19
C VAL A 549 8.42 16.49 -6.42
N LEU A 550 9.01 15.29 -6.36
CA LEU A 550 8.26 14.04 -6.49
C LEU A 550 7.92 13.45 -5.12
N LEU A 551 6.64 13.18 -4.93
CA LEU A 551 6.10 12.50 -3.75
C LEU A 551 5.60 11.11 -4.18
N MET A 552 6.04 10.05 -3.49
CA MET A 552 5.62 8.69 -3.86
C MET A 552 5.80 7.69 -2.73
N THR A 553 5.12 6.56 -2.86
CA THR A 553 5.39 5.43 -1.96
C THR A 553 6.74 4.79 -2.29
N LEU A 554 7.34 4.15 -1.30
CA LEU A 554 8.57 3.36 -1.48
C LEU A 554 8.45 2.31 -2.60
N HIS A 555 7.28 1.68 -2.75
CA HIS A 555 7.02 0.73 -3.84
C HIS A 555 7.05 1.40 -5.22
N SER A 556 6.48 2.59 -5.33
CA SER A 556 6.47 3.35 -6.59
C SER A 556 7.85 3.89 -6.97
N ALA A 557 8.77 3.99 -6.01
CA ALA A 557 10.13 4.45 -6.23
C ALA A 557 11.05 3.37 -6.85
N LYS A 558 10.61 2.10 -6.89
CA LYS A 558 11.39 1.03 -7.52
C LYS A 558 11.66 1.36 -9.00
N GLY A 559 12.92 1.22 -9.41
CA GLY A 559 13.37 1.56 -10.78
C GLY A 559 13.75 3.02 -10.98
N LEU A 560 13.39 3.94 -10.07
CA LEU A 560 13.73 5.36 -10.15
C LEU A 560 15.02 5.68 -9.38
N GLU A 561 15.55 6.90 -9.56
CA GLU A 561 16.74 7.41 -8.86
C GLU A 561 16.70 8.93 -8.79
N PHE A 562 17.19 9.49 -7.68
CA PHE A 562 17.15 10.92 -7.43
C PHE A 562 18.43 11.38 -6.72
N PRO A 563 18.94 12.57 -7.05
CA PRO A 563 20.06 13.17 -6.33
C PRO A 563 19.81 13.25 -4.82
N TYR A 564 18.62 13.71 -4.41
CA TYR A 564 18.25 13.98 -3.02
C TYR A 564 16.99 13.21 -2.64
N VAL A 565 17.08 12.34 -1.63
CA VAL A 565 15.96 11.51 -1.18
C VAL A 565 15.68 11.73 0.29
N TYR A 566 14.41 11.92 0.61
CA TYR A 566 13.88 12.03 1.97
C TYR A 566 12.98 10.84 2.24
N LEU A 567 13.36 9.97 3.21
CA LEU A 567 12.51 8.87 3.69
C LEU A 567 11.77 9.35 4.93
N ALA A 568 10.48 9.54 4.81
CA ALA A 568 9.63 10.04 5.89
C ALA A 568 8.91 8.92 6.64
N GLY A 569 8.65 9.12 7.92
CA GLY A 569 7.93 8.17 8.74
C GLY A 569 8.72 6.94 9.13
N MET A 570 10.02 7.10 9.40
CA MET A 570 10.92 6.01 9.82
C MET A 570 10.65 5.62 11.28
N GLU A 571 9.50 4.98 11.53
CA GLU A 571 8.99 4.63 12.87
C GLU A 571 8.42 3.21 12.88
N ASP A 572 8.75 2.41 13.91
CA ASP A 572 8.13 1.11 14.12
C ASP A 572 6.61 1.28 14.29
N GLY A 573 5.85 0.56 13.47
CA GLY A 573 4.40 0.68 13.38
C GLY A 573 3.92 1.42 12.11
N MET A 574 4.76 2.29 11.55
CA MET A 574 4.54 2.93 10.26
C MET A 574 5.44 2.31 9.18
N PHE A 575 6.75 2.29 9.43
CA PHE A 575 7.75 1.65 8.59
C PHE A 575 8.91 1.09 9.42
N PRO A 576 8.93 -0.23 9.68
CA PRO A 576 7.98 -1.26 9.22
C PRO A 576 6.57 -1.12 9.80
N SER A 577 5.58 -1.66 9.07
CA SER A 577 4.17 -1.61 9.45
C SER A 577 3.87 -2.46 10.68
N PHE A 578 2.83 -2.11 11.46
CA PHE A 578 2.38 -2.92 12.60
C PHE A 578 2.06 -4.37 12.20
N MET A 579 1.50 -4.57 11.00
CA MET A 579 1.16 -5.91 10.52
C MET A 579 2.42 -6.77 10.33
N ALA A 580 3.46 -6.22 9.72
CA ALA A 580 4.72 -6.94 9.53
C ALA A 580 5.46 -7.20 10.85
N ILE A 581 5.37 -6.26 11.82
CA ILE A 581 5.97 -6.45 13.16
C ILE A 581 5.26 -7.54 13.95
N GLY A 582 3.93 -7.63 13.85
CA GLY A 582 3.08 -8.59 14.55
C GLY A 582 2.85 -9.91 13.82
N SER A 583 3.44 -10.09 12.65
CA SER A 583 3.31 -11.32 11.86
C SER A 583 4.13 -12.47 12.47
N ASP A 584 3.56 -13.67 12.46
CA ASP A 584 4.27 -14.89 12.82
C ASP A 584 5.24 -15.36 11.72
N ASP A 585 5.12 -14.81 10.49
CA ASP A 585 6.02 -15.07 9.37
C ASP A 585 7.20 -14.08 9.37
N PRO A 586 8.43 -14.54 9.70
CA PRO A 586 9.61 -13.68 9.72
C PRO A 586 9.94 -13.08 8.35
N THR A 587 9.42 -13.65 7.26
CA THR A 587 9.67 -13.13 5.91
C THR A 587 8.96 -11.80 5.66
N ASP A 588 7.93 -11.44 6.44
CA ASP A 588 7.21 -10.18 6.28
C ASP A 588 8.06 -8.99 6.74
N ILE A 589 8.81 -9.12 7.83
CA ILE A 589 9.75 -8.09 8.26
C ILE A 589 10.97 -8.00 7.32
N GLU A 590 11.37 -9.13 6.72
CA GLU A 590 12.42 -9.15 5.71
C GLU A 590 11.99 -8.42 4.42
N GLU A 591 10.71 -8.52 4.03
CA GLU A 591 10.17 -7.76 2.89
C GLU A 591 10.14 -6.26 3.17
N GLU A 592 9.70 -5.83 4.36
CA GLU A 592 9.76 -4.41 4.76
C GLU A 592 11.22 -3.91 4.79
N ARG A 593 12.19 -4.74 5.17
CA ARG A 593 13.61 -4.39 5.13
C ARG A 593 14.13 -4.27 3.69
N ARG A 594 13.71 -5.16 2.78
CA ARG A 594 13.99 -4.99 1.33
C ARG A 594 13.39 -3.70 0.78
N LEU A 595 12.20 -3.33 1.24
CA LEU A 595 11.58 -2.08 0.86
C LEU A 595 12.37 -0.87 1.39
N CYS A 596 12.92 -0.95 2.61
CA CYS A 596 13.84 0.06 3.15
C CYS A 596 15.12 0.15 2.31
N TYR A 597 15.73 -0.98 1.99
CA TYR A 597 16.89 -1.05 1.10
C TYR A 597 16.59 -0.44 -0.28
N VAL A 598 15.41 -0.70 -0.86
CA VAL A 598 14.98 -0.05 -2.09
C VAL A 598 14.96 1.47 -1.90
N GLY A 599 14.34 1.98 -0.83
CA GLY A 599 14.27 3.41 -0.55
C GLY A 599 15.64 4.07 -0.42
N ILE A 600 16.53 3.50 0.38
CA ILE A 600 17.91 3.99 0.57
C ILE A 600 18.66 4.04 -0.77
N THR A 601 18.56 2.99 -1.57
CA THR A 601 19.26 2.87 -2.86
C THR A 601 18.66 3.73 -3.99
N ARG A 602 17.61 4.52 -3.71
CA ARG A 602 17.12 5.52 -4.68
C ARG A 602 17.96 6.79 -4.65
N ALA A 603 18.66 7.05 -3.54
CA ALA A 603 19.48 8.24 -3.38
C ALA A 603 20.82 8.11 -4.14
N MET A 604 21.17 9.17 -4.88
CA MET A 604 22.44 9.27 -5.57
C MET A 604 23.48 10.00 -4.73
N GLN A 605 23.16 11.19 -4.24
CA GLN A 605 24.09 12.10 -3.57
C GLN A 605 23.84 12.23 -2.09
N ASP A 606 22.57 12.40 -1.68
CA ASP A 606 22.22 12.69 -0.31
C ASP A 606 20.93 11.96 0.12
N LEU A 607 20.93 11.44 1.34
CA LEU A 607 19.82 10.70 1.93
C LEU A 607 19.51 11.23 3.32
N THR A 608 18.25 11.62 3.53
CA THR A 608 17.73 12.03 4.83
C THR A 608 16.62 11.09 5.29
N LEU A 609 16.78 10.49 6.46
CA LEU A 609 15.79 9.68 7.14
C LEU A 609 15.10 10.53 8.20
N CYS A 610 13.77 10.56 8.19
CA CYS A 610 12.99 11.38 9.12
C CYS A 610 12.01 10.53 9.92
N ALA A 611 11.88 10.83 11.22
CA ALA A 611 10.96 10.19 12.14
C ALA A 611 10.30 11.24 13.05
N ALA A 612 9.07 10.98 13.48
CA ALA A 612 8.38 11.77 14.49
C ALA A 612 8.20 10.95 15.79
N GLN A 613 8.32 11.58 16.95
CA GLN A 613 8.09 10.93 18.25
C GLN A 613 6.61 10.63 18.47
N GLN A 614 5.75 11.50 17.95
CA GLN A 614 4.31 11.34 18.00
C GLN A 614 3.68 11.68 16.65
N ARG A 615 2.66 10.92 16.28
CA ARG A 615 1.83 11.19 15.11
C ARG A 615 0.37 11.13 15.50
N MET A 616 -0.39 12.04 14.92
CA MET A 616 -1.84 11.94 14.97
C MET A 616 -2.28 11.01 13.83
N ILE A 617 -2.91 9.89 14.19
CA ILE A 617 -3.42 8.88 13.25
C ILE A 617 -4.87 8.64 13.59
N ARG A 618 -5.79 8.89 12.65
CA ARG A 618 -7.25 8.78 12.84
C ARG A 618 -7.77 9.64 14.02
N GLY A 619 -7.17 10.81 14.22
CA GLY A 619 -7.52 11.73 15.29
C GLY A 619 -6.98 11.36 16.68
N GLU A 620 -6.18 10.30 16.79
CA GLU A 620 -5.53 9.89 18.04
C GLU A 620 -4.03 10.06 17.97
N THR A 621 -3.43 10.61 19.03
CA THR A 621 -1.98 10.75 19.13
C THR A 621 -1.34 9.42 19.49
N GLN A 622 -0.49 8.92 18.62
CA GLN A 622 0.31 7.72 18.82
C GLN A 622 1.77 8.08 19.02
N TYR A 623 2.43 7.37 19.94
CA TYR A 623 3.86 7.51 20.21
C TYR A 623 4.60 6.32 19.64
N ASN A 624 5.41 6.56 18.62
CA ASN A 624 6.13 5.52 17.91
C ASN A 624 7.63 5.56 18.27
N LYS A 625 8.26 4.38 18.29
CA LYS A 625 9.71 4.28 18.38
C LYS A 625 10.32 4.55 17.01
N VAL A 626 11.56 5.06 17.01
CA VAL A 626 12.36 5.12 15.78
C VAL A 626 12.42 3.74 15.14
N SER A 627 12.29 3.69 13.83
CA SER A 627 12.32 2.45 13.04
C SER A 627 13.58 1.63 13.36
N ARG A 628 13.40 0.33 13.52
CA ARG A 628 14.52 -0.61 13.69
C ARG A 628 15.52 -0.51 12.56
N PHE A 629 15.09 -0.18 11.33
CA PHE A 629 15.96 -0.04 10.18
C PHE A 629 16.96 1.11 10.32
N VAL A 630 16.61 2.17 11.04
CA VAL A 630 17.55 3.25 11.39
C VAL A 630 18.62 2.75 12.34
N HIS A 631 18.24 1.91 13.30
CA HIS A 631 19.19 1.33 14.28
C HIS A 631 20.09 0.24 13.66
N GLU A 632 19.74 -0.30 12.50
CA GLU A 632 20.55 -1.24 11.75
C GLU A 632 21.71 -0.55 10.99
N ILE A 633 21.71 0.80 10.90
CA ILE A 633 22.78 1.57 10.28
C ILE A 633 23.82 1.94 11.34
N PRO A 634 25.10 1.51 11.20
CA PRO A 634 26.17 1.90 12.09
C PRO A 634 26.39 3.41 12.13
N ARG A 635 26.80 3.92 13.30
CA ARG A 635 27.01 5.36 13.50
C ARG A 635 28.09 5.98 12.62
N ASP A 636 28.97 5.18 12.05
CA ASP A 636 30.00 5.64 11.11
C ASP A 636 29.45 6.08 9.76
N TYR A 637 28.21 5.73 9.46
CA TYR A 637 27.53 6.03 8.19
C TYR A 637 26.32 6.93 8.33
N ILE A 638 25.91 7.25 9.58
CA ILE A 638 24.72 8.03 9.86
C ILE A 638 25.00 9.19 10.82
N ASP A 639 24.69 10.39 10.37
CA ASP A 639 24.62 11.58 11.21
C ASP A 639 23.29 11.64 11.94
N MET A 640 23.26 11.30 13.22
CA MET A 640 22.06 11.33 14.08
C MET A 640 21.55 12.74 14.38
N GLY A 641 22.20 13.77 13.86
CA GLY A 641 21.96 15.14 14.26
C GLY A 641 22.46 15.37 15.69
N HIS A 642 22.70 16.60 16.04
CA HIS A 642 22.81 16.93 17.48
C HIS A 642 21.42 16.64 18.06
N GLU A 643 21.35 15.75 19.06
CA GLU A 643 20.16 15.60 19.91
C GLU A 643 19.59 16.99 20.08
N ILE A 644 18.31 17.18 19.69
CA ILE A 644 17.65 18.47 19.93
C ILE A 644 17.80 18.67 21.42
N ARG A 645 18.82 19.46 21.82
CA ARG A 645 18.87 19.95 23.17
C ARG A 645 17.49 20.52 23.39
N GLU A 646 16.71 19.90 24.30
CA GLU A 646 15.48 20.49 24.78
C GLU A 646 15.77 21.99 24.88
N ARG A 647 15.11 22.79 24.02
CA ARG A 647 15.09 24.23 24.23
C ARG A 647 14.53 24.35 25.62
N LYS A 648 15.42 24.58 26.64
CA LYS A 648 14.97 24.95 27.93
C LYS A 648 13.99 26.07 27.68
N ARG A 649 12.71 25.81 27.90
CA ARG A 649 11.72 26.87 27.90
C ARG A 649 12.32 27.99 28.75
N PRO A 650 12.35 29.24 28.27
CA PRO A 650 12.82 30.33 29.12
C PRO A 650 12.06 30.21 30.42
N GLU A 651 12.78 30.09 31.52
CA GLU A 651 12.20 30.06 32.87
C GLU A 651 11.46 31.39 33.05
N ILE A 652 10.15 31.36 32.80
CA ILE A 652 9.29 32.46 33.21
C ILE A 652 9.36 32.45 34.75
N PRO A 653 9.74 33.56 35.41
CA PRO A 653 9.81 33.61 36.88
C PRO A 653 8.43 33.28 37.44
N VAL A 654 8.25 32.09 37.96
CA VAL A 654 7.00 31.67 38.57
C VAL A 654 6.85 32.39 39.91
N PRO A 655 5.74 33.05 40.18
CA PRO A 655 5.53 33.73 41.46
C PRO A 655 5.75 32.75 42.63
N ASN A 656 6.41 33.18 43.70
CA ASN A 656 6.80 32.36 44.86
C ASN A 656 5.68 31.51 45.47
N ALA A 657 4.41 31.89 45.31
CA ALA A 657 3.25 31.12 45.79
C ALA A 657 3.07 29.79 45.03
N TYR A 658 3.41 29.71 43.72
CA TYR A 658 3.33 28.50 42.93
C TYR A 658 4.48 27.52 43.24
N GLN A 659 5.65 28.02 43.58
CA GLN A 659 6.79 27.19 44.01
C GLN A 659 6.51 26.55 45.36
N GLN A 660 5.93 27.27 46.31
CA GLN A 660 5.53 26.73 47.63
C GLN A 660 4.43 25.66 47.51
N MET A 661 3.49 25.82 46.59
CA MET A 661 2.47 24.80 46.30
C MET A 661 3.08 23.54 45.63
N LYS A 662 4.07 23.71 44.77
CA LYS A 662 4.76 22.60 44.07
C LYS A 662 5.68 21.82 45.06
N GLU A 663 6.26 22.45 46.03
CA GLU A 663 7.03 21.79 47.10
C GLU A 663 6.12 21.06 48.07
N ALA A 664 4.98 21.61 48.41
CA ALA A 664 3.96 20.92 49.24
C ALA A 664 3.36 19.66 48.52
N PHE A 665 3.34 19.65 47.20
CA PHE A 665 2.97 18.44 46.44
C PHE A 665 4.11 17.44 46.27
N LYS A 666 5.39 17.87 46.30
CA LYS A 666 6.55 16.97 46.25
C LYS A 666 6.77 16.16 47.51
N THR A 667 6.26 16.61 48.65
CA THR A 667 6.37 15.89 49.94
C THR A 667 5.33 14.77 50.11
N LYS A 668 4.37 14.62 49.19
CA LYS A 668 3.61 13.38 49.08
C LYS A 668 4.24 12.52 47.99
N VAL A 669 5.34 11.86 48.36
CA VAL A 669 5.97 10.83 47.53
C VAL A 669 4.97 9.70 47.31
N PHE A 670 4.38 9.63 46.13
CA PHE A 670 3.83 8.40 45.64
C PHE A 670 5.03 7.50 45.29
N ALA A 671 5.45 6.68 46.22
CA ALA A 671 6.28 5.52 45.93
C ALA A 671 5.53 4.67 44.87
N PRO A 672 6.20 4.20 43.82
CA PRO A 672 5.56 3.26 42.90
C PRO A 672 5.20 2.03 43.72
N GLN A 673 3.92 1.88 44.04
CA GLN A 673 3.40 0.61 44.56
C GLN A 673 3.61 -0.42 43.45
N GLN A 674 4.61 -1.27 43.63
CA GLN A 674 4.64 -2.55 42.95
C GLN A 674 3.37 -3.28 43.39
N PHE A 675 2.41 -3.40 42.46
CA PHE A 675 1.24 -4.25 42.64
C PHE A 675 1.73 -5.71 42.72
N LYS A 676 2.01 -6.18 43.93
CA LYS A 676 2.06 -7.62 44.20
C LYS A 676 0.61 -8.10 44.23
N VAL A 677 0.18 -8.72 43.18
CA VAL A 677 -1.07 -9.48 43.17
C VAL A 677 -0.80 -10.73 44.00
N SER A 678 -1.29 -10.74 45.22
CA SER A 678 -1.37 -11.96 46.05
C SER A 678 -2.78 -12.54 45.87
N LYS A 679 -2.84 -13.82 45.60
CA LYS A 679 -4.11 -14.58 45.62
C LYS A 679 -4.80 -14.31 46.95
N PRO A 680 -6.08 -13.90 46.97
CA PRO A 680 -6.81 -13.75 48.24
C PRO A 680 -6.93 -15.11 48.92
N ASP A 681 -6.73 -15.15 50.19
CA ASP A 681 -6.77 -16.40 51.00
C ASP A 681 -8.19 -17.00 51.00
N SER A 682 -9.25 -16.20 50.81
CA SER A 682 -10.62 -16.62 50.60
C SER A 682 -11.42 -15.57 49.88
N LEU A 683 -12.45 -15.97 49.11
CA LEU A 683 -13.40 -15.05 48.50
C LEU A 683 -14.56 -14.79 49.47
N GLU A 684 -15.02 -13.54 49.52
CA GLU A 684 -16.16 -13.14 50.37
C GLU A 684 -17.53 -13.51 49.76
N TYR A 685 -17.55 -14.23 48.62
CA TYR A 685 -18.76 -14.63 47.89
C TYR A 685 -18.60 -16.02 47.28
N GLU A 686 -19.70 -16.70 47.04
CA GLU A 686 -19.80 -18.05 46.48
C GLU A 686 -20.63 -18.06 45.17
N VAL A 687 -20.62 -19.20 44.48
CA VAL A 687 -21.48 -19.41 43.30
C VAL A 687 -22.95 -19.29 43.71
N GLY A 688 -23.66 -18.41 43.01
CA GLY A 688 -25.05 -18.07 43.31
C GLY A 688 -25.25 -16.75 44.06
N ASP A 689 -24.18 -16.19 44.62
CA ASP A 689 -24.23 -14.91 45.32
C ASP A 689 -24.41 -13.73 44.36
N THR A 690 -25.13 -12.70 44.85
CA THR A 690 -25.23 -11.42 44.14
C THR A 690 -24.01 -10.55 44.50
N VAL A 691 -23.28 -10.08 43.49
CA VAL A 691 -22.09 -9.25 43.66
C VAL A 691 -22.21 -7.96 42.86
N LYS A 692 -21.50 -6.92 43.34
CA LYS A 692 -21.46 -5.62 42.68
C LYS A 692 -20.05 -5.31 42.20
N HIS A 693 -19.89 -4.98 40.92
CA HIS A 693 -18.70 -4.47 40.31
C HIS A 693 -18.80 -2.97 40.02
N ILE A 694 -17.73 -2.20 40.21
CA ILE A 694 -17.75 -0.73 40.06
C ILE A 694 -18.19 -0.30 38.64
N LYS A 695 -17.76 -1.01 37.61
CA LYS A 695 -18.05 -0.66 36.20
C LYS A 695 -19.24 -1.37 35.61
N PHE A 696 -19.53 -2.62 36.03
CA PHE A 696 -20.54 -3.48 35.40
C PHE A 696 -21.84 -3.56 36.18
N GLY A 697 -21.91 -3.01 37.39
CA GLY A 697 -23.11 -3.00 38.22
C GLY A 697 -23.27 -4.29 39.00
N VAL A 698 -24.55 -4.66 39.26
CA VAL A 698 -24.94 -5.84 40.03
C VAL A 698 -25.06 -7.05 39.09
N GLY A 699 -24.68 -8.23 39.57
CA GLY A 699 -24.74 -9.48 38.82
C GLY A 699 -24.64 -10.70 39.75
N ILE A 700 -24.94 -11.89 39.22
CA ILE A 700 -24.95 -13.16 39.96
C ILE A 700 -23.70 -13.95 39.58
N VAL A 701 -22.96 -14.46 40.55
CA VAL A 701 -21.80 -15.33 40.35
C VAL A 701 -22.28 -16.68 39.81
N LYS A 702 -21.87 -17.02 38.59
CA LYS A 702 -22.23 -18.27 37.92
C LYS A 702 -21.20 -19.38 38.12
N ASN A 703 -19.92 -19.03 38.21
CA ASN A 703 -18.85 -20.01 38.37
C ASN A 703 -17.63 -19.38 39.01
N ILE A 704 -16.87 -20.15 39.78
CA ILE A 704 -15.59 -19.79 40.37
C ILE A 704 -14.62 -20.91 40.10
N VAL A 705 -13.50 -20.65 39.44
CA VAL A 705 -12.44 -21.60 39.16
C VAL A 705 -11.16 -21.17 39.84
N GLU A 706 -10.60 -22.02 40.67
CA GLU A 706 -9.36 -21.77 41.37
C GLU A 706 -8.18 -21.96 40.42
N GLY A 707 -7.43 -20.89 40.16
CA GLY A 707 -6.18 -20.92 39.39
C GLY A 707 -4.94 -20.84 40.30
N GLY A 708 -3.77 -21.17 39.75
CA GLY A 708 -2.51 -21.18 40.53
C GLY A 708 -2.09 -19.79 41.06
N LYS A 709 -2.54 -18.71 40.47
CA LYS A 709 -2.19 -17.32 40.86
C LYS A 709 -3.34 -16.44 41.31
N ASP A 710 -4.60 -16.79 40.98
CA ASP A 710 -5.82 -16.05 41.33
C ASP A 710 -7.07 -16.92 41.04
N TYR A 711 -8.26 -16.50 41.52
CA TYR A 711 -9.54 -17.13 41.20
C TYR A 711 -10.14 -16.47 39.93
N GLU A 712 -10.51 -17.27 38.93
CA GLU A 712 -11.32 -16.83 37.78
C GLU A 712 -12.79 -16.89 38.16
N VAL A 713 -13.47 -15.75 38.22
CA VAL A 713 -14.86 -15.61 38.58
C VAL A 713 -15.71 -15.25 37.36
N THR A 714 -16.75 -16.02 37.07
CA THR A 714 -17.73 -15.74 36.02
C THR A 714 -18.97 -15.14 36.64
N VAL A 715 -19.31 -13.89 36.28
CA VAL A 715 -20.50 -13.19 36.81
C VAL A 715 -21.42 -12.83 35.64
N ASP A 716 -22.70 -13.03 35.84
CA ASP A 716 -23.76 -12.63 34.92
C ASP A 716 -24.37 -11.31 35.44
N PHE A 717 -23.97 -10.21 34.80
CA PHE A 717 -24.37 -8.86 35.18
C PHE A 717 -25.69 -8.46 34.48
N ASP A 718 -26.60 -7.85 35.21
CA ASP A 718 -27.92 -7.44 34.72
C ASP A 718 -27.88 -6.53 33.47
N ARG A 719 -26.81 -5.71 33.32
CA ARG A 719 -26.71 -4.72 32.24
C ARG A 719 -25.80 -5.14 31.08
N VAL A 720 -24.84 -6.04 31.31
CA VAL A 720 -23.78 -6.34 30.32
C VAL A 720 -23.58 -7.84 30.07
N GLY A 721 -24.45 -8.69 30.66
CA GLY A 721 -24.41 -10.15 30.54
C GLY A 721 -23.16 -10.78 31.18
N VAL A 722 -22.86 -12.02 30.77
CA VAL A 722 -21.83 -12.84 31.39
C VAL A 722 -20.42 -12.30 31.10
N LYS A 723 -19.63 -12.09 32.18
CA LYS A 723 -18.22 -11.69 32.11
C LYS A 723 -17.36 -12.58 32.97
N LYS A 724 -16.16 -12.93 32.49
CA LYS A 724 -15.12 -13.61 33.22
C LYS A 724 -14.05 -12.61 33.67
N MET A 725 -13.61 -12.71 34.93
CA MET A 725 -12.63 -11.78 35.51
C MET A 725 -11.84 -12.46 36.63
N PHE A 726 -10.65 -11.94 36.94
CA PHE A 726 -9.84 -12.41 38.05
C PHE A 726 -10.24 -11.68 39.34
N ALA A 727 -10.43 -12.43 40.44
CA ALA A 727 -10.95 -11.94 41.71
C ALA A 727 -10.08 -10.81 42.30
N GLY A 728 -8.76 -10.93 42.24
CA GLY A 728 -7.81 -9.93 42.75
C GLY A 728 -7.90 -8.58 42.04
N PHE A 729 -8.37 -8.55 40.78
CA PHE A 729 -8.55 -7.32 40.00
C PHE A 729 -9.98 -6.80 39.99
N ALA A 730 -10.96 -7.71 40.06
CA ALA A 730 -12.36 -7.39 39.86
C ALA A 730 -13.00 -6.62 41.05
N LYS A 731 -12.38 -6.65 42.24
CA LYS A 731 -12.90 -6.00 43.47
C LYS A 731 -14.42 -6.16 43.64
N LEU A 732 -14.91 -7.37 43.40
CA LEU A 732 -16.31 -7.71 43.59
C LEU A 732 -16.68 -7.65 45.06
N LYS A 733 -17.80 -7.04 45.39
CA LYS A 733 -18.35 -7.01 46.75
C LYS A 733 -19.70 -7.72 46.76
N LYS A 734 -19.92 -8.59 47.72
CA LYS A 734 -21.20 -9.19 47.97
C LYS A 734 -22.23 -8.13 48.36
N VAL A 735 -23.42 -8.18 47.75
CA VAL A 735 -24.50 -7.21 48.00
C VAL A 735 -25.55 -7.81 48.92
#